data_01f0af689ca79cb82e16cfaf417f4fea
#
_entry.id   01f0af689ca79cb82e16cfaf417f4fea
#
_cell.length_a   1.000
_cell.length_b   1.000
_cell.length_c   1.000
_cell.angle_alpha   90.00
_cell.angle_beta   90.00
_cell.angle_gamma   90.00
#
_symmetry.space_group_name_H-M   'P 1'
#
loop_
_entity.id
_entity.type
_entity.pdbx_description
1 polymer ?
#
loop_
_entity_poly.entity_id
_entity_poly.type
_entity_poly.pdbx_seq_one_letter_code
_entity_poly.pdbx_strand_id
1 'polypeptide(L)'
;MAEEFVNIEVNGVPLKARKGEMIIRVTDAHAVYIPRFCYHDKLSIAANCRMCLVEVEKAPKPLPACATPVAEGMKIFTQSQKATGAQRATMEFLLINHPLDCPICDQGGECELQDLAVGFGRDISRFAERKRVVQDESLGPLVSTDMTRCIQCTRCIRFTQEIAGVQELGMVGRGENSSVRAFVERTVDHELSGNIIDLCPVGALNSKPFRFSARAWEMIAHPLVSPHDGAGTNLFGHVLRGKLMRVVPRDNEAINETWIADRDRFSYEGVYSADRLGAPLIREGGSWTQVSWESALAVAVDGLRSHSRALGSLASASATTEELYLLNRLTRGLGSQNIDHRLRVRDFQDQAADALHPNLGMPIAAIDHLNGLLVIGANLRREVPVLAHRVRKAALAGAAVAFLNPAKFDYKFKVATYLQSAPGAQVADLAAVLAAVAAQAGAAVPAHVAGIAGGATVTDAHRAVATALLSGPKRAVWLGALARRHPQYADLRALAGAIAGLSGATLAELAEGGNAAGAYLAGCVPHREAGGKVLAAPGKTAAQMFQTPLKAYILFGGVEPEADALSPEAQQALAAAELVIAVTPYLTEQLKQIAHVVLPIGTFAETSGTYVNLEGLWQSFTAAARSFGESRPGWKVLRVLGTELGLERFEYQSSEEVRDELRRICAEGLPPAWSGARLVTATAGAGGGVSTVDVPMYQVDAVVRRAPSLQRTAEGRSAPAIY
;
A
#
# COMPACT_ATOMS: atom_id res chain seq x y z
N MET A 1 1.08 18.23 30.84
CA MET A 1 0.17 18.17 32.01
C MET A 1 0.27 16.74 32.55
N ALA A 2 0.39 16.56 33.87
CA ALA A 2 0.37 15.23 34.47
C ALA A 2 -0.98 14.57 34.16
N GLU A 3 -0.97 13.30 33.76
CA GLU A 3 -2.20 12.54 33.55
C GLU A 3 -2.92 12.37 34.90
N GLU A 4 -4.11 12.89 35.00
CA GLU A 4 -4.96 12.78 36.18
C GLU A 4 -5.80 11.51 36.08
N PHE A 5 -5.65 10.58 37.02
CA PHE A 5 -6.40 9.35 37.09
C PHE A 5 -7.54 9.46 38.08
N VAL A 6 -8.64 8.79 37.80
CA VAL A 6 -9.82 8.67 38.66
C VAL A 6 -10.09 7.21 38.97
N ASN A 7 -10.65 6.93 40.17
CA ASN A 7 -11.09 5.62 40.58
C ASN A 7 -12.56 5.44 40.26
N ILE A 8 -12.89 4.38 39.55
CA ILE A 8 -14.27 4.03 39.21
C ILE A 8 -14.54 2.57 39.56
N GLU A 9 -15.76 2.15 39.49
CA GLU A 9 -16.17 0.76 39.70
C GLU A 9 -17.02 0.31 38.51
N VAL A 10 -16.65 -0.81 37.90
CA VAL A 10 -17.41 -1.42 36.81
C VAL A 10 -17.86 -2.82 37.21
N ASN A 11 -19.18 -3.03 37.31
CA ASN A 11 -19.80 -4.28 37.77
C ASN A 11 -19.22 -4.80 39.10
N GLY A 12 -18.94 -3.90 40.06
CA GLY A 12 -18.35 -4.24 41.35
C GLY A 12 -16.82 -4.37 41.35
N VAL A 13 -16.15 -4.22 40.22
CA VAL A 13 -14.67 -4.28 40.11
C VAL A 13 -14.12 -2.86 40.11
N PRO A 14 -13.21 -2.50 41.06
CA PRO A 14 -12.56 -1.21 41.09
C PRO A 14 -11.53 -1.10 39.95
N LEU A 15 -11.54 0.01 39.20
CA LEU A 15 -10.66 0.29 38.10
C LEU A 15 -10.07 1.71 38.19
N LYS A 16 -8.87 1.90 37.63
CA LYS A 16 -8.28 3.22 37.41
C LYS A 16 -8.46 3.62 35.94
N ALA A 17 -8.93 4.83 35.70
CA ALA A 17 -9.13 5.37 34.38
C ALA A 17 -8.56 6.79 34.27
N ARG A 18 -8.24 7.25 33.07
CA ARG A 18 -7.86 8.64 32.85
C ARG A 18 -9.09 9.53 33.01
N LYS A 19 -8.96 10.63 33.72
CA LYS A 19 -10.06 11.58 33.89
C LYS A 19 -10.56 12.08 32.53
N GLY A 20 -11.89 12.00 32.33
CA GLY A 20 -12.53 12.42 31.08
C GLY A 20 -12.48 11.39 29.94
N GLU A 21 -11.86 10.24 30.14
CA GLU A 21 -11.93 9.13 29.19
C GLU A 21 -13.36 8.58 29.12
N MET A 22 -13.80 8.12 27.95
CA MET A 22 -15.16 7.58 27.80
C MET A 22 -15.29 6.21 28.46
N ILE A 23 -16.43 5.93 29.10
CA ILE A 23 -16.70 4.64 29.74
C ILE A 23 -16.36 3.47 28.80
N ILE A 24 -16.75 3.55 27.55
CA ILE A 24 -16.55 2.46 26.58
C ILE A 24 -15.08 2.12 26.34
N ARG A 25 -14.18 3.12 26.35
CA ARG A 25 -12.73 2.89 26.20
C ARG A 25 -12.15 2.21 27.43
N VAL A 26 -12.57 2.68 28.61
CA VAL A 26 -12.11 2.08 29.87
C VAL A 26 -12.57 0.63 29.98
N THR A 27 -13.82 0.34 29.62
CA THR A 27 -14.35 -1.03 29.66
C THR A 27 -13.68 -1.94 28.64
N ASP A 28 -13.40 -1.46 27.42
CA ASP A 28 -12.67 -2.22 26.39
C ASP A 28 -11.24 -2.56 26.84
N ALA A 29 -10.53 -1.60 27.44
CA ALA A 29 -9.18 -1.82 27.98
C ALA A 29 -9.15 -2.89 29.09
N HIS A 30 -10.28 -3.15 29.74
CA HIS A 30 -10.41 -4.17 30.81
C HIS A 30 -11.24 -5.39 30.39
N ALA A 31 -11.40 -5.61 29.08
CA ALA A 31 -12.15 -6.74 28.50
C ALA A 31 -13.62 -6.84 28.97
N VAL A 32 -14.25 -5.72 29.32
CA VAL A 32 -15.69 -5.64 29.62
C VAL A 32 -16.41 -5.12 28.38
N TYR A 33 -17.01 -6.04 27.62
CA TYR A 33 -17.71 -5.70 26.38
C TYR A 33 -19.03 -4.97 26.63
N ILE A 34 -19.23 -3.84 25.93
CA ILE A 34 -20.50 -3.11 25.85
C ILE A 34 -20.96 -3.10 24.38
N PRO A 35 -22.22 -3.55 24.08
CA PRO A 35 -22.72 -3.62 22.71
C PRO A 35 -22.80 -2.23 22.06
N ARG A 36 -22.45 -2.13 20.77
CA ARG A 36 -22.38 -0.85 20.05
C ARG A 36 -22.55 -1.01 18.54
N PHE A 37 -22.96 0.05 17.84
CA PHE A 37 -22.96 0.12 16.38
C PHE A 37 -22.29 1.38 15.86
N CYS A 38 -22.67 2.58 16.33
CA CYS A 38 -22.14 3.82 15.78
C CYS A 38 -20.72 4.13 16.24
N TYR A 39 -20.30 3.65 17.40
CA TYR A 39 -18.96 3.85 17.92
C TYR A 39 -17.92 3.02 17.17
N HIS A 40 -16.79 3.63 16.87
CA HIS A 40 -15.59 3.02 16.32
C HIS A 40 -14.38 3.80 16.84
N ASP A 41 -13.32 3.11 17.25
CA ASP A 41 -12.16 3.75 17.91
C ASP A 41 -11.48 4.82 17.06
N LYS A 42 -11.44 4.62 15.75
CA LYS A 42 -10.79 5.51 14.79
C LYS A 42 -11.69 6.65 14.28
N LEU A 43 -12.94 6.73 14.73
CA LEU A 43 -13.91 7.73 14.27
C LEU A 43 -14.41 8.58 15.46
N SER A 44 -14.85 9.79 15.18
CA SER A 44 -15.49 10.64 16.18
C SER A 44 -16.75 10.00 16.77
N ILE A 45 -17.12 10.40 17.96
CA ILE A 45 -18.28 9.83 18.68
C ILE A 45 -19.59 10.42 18.14
N ALA A 46 -20.42 9.58 17.53
CA ALA A 46 -21.74 9.99 17.03
C ALA A 46 -22.85 9.89 18.09
N ALA A 47 -22.78 8.94 19.02
CA ALA A 47 -23.75 8.67 20.10
C ALA A 47 -25.21 8.52 19.64
N ASN A 48 -25.46 8.11 18.40
CA ASN A 48 -26.79 8.08 17.77
C ASN A 48 -27.50 6.73 17.86
N CYS A 49 -26.79 5.59 17.86
CA CYS A 49 -27.43 4.25 17.87
C CYS A 49 -28.03 3.87 19.23
N ARG A 50 -27.50 4.42 20.32
CA ARG A 50 -27.93 4.15 21.71
C ARG A 50 -27.79 2.69 22.17
N MET A 51 -27.11 1.84 21.44
CA MET A 51 -26.92 0.44 21.83
C MET A 51 -26.03 0.28 23.07
N CYS A 52 -25.11 1.21 23.30
CA CYS A 52 -24.15 1.20 24.41
C CYS A 52 -24.70 1.79 25.73
N LEU A 53 -25.99 1.75 25.96
CA LEU A 53 -26.58 2.26 27.21
C LEU A 53 -26.19 1.38 28.39
N VAL A 54 -25.68 2.02 29.45
CA VAL A 54 -25.30 1.41 30.74
C VAL A 54 -25.98 2.13 31.89
N GLU A 55 -26.13 1.47 33.03
CA GLU A 55 -26.55 2.12 34.24
C GLU A 55 -25.36 2.74 34.98
N VAL A 56 -25.52 3.97 35.40
CA VAL A 56 -24.57 4.65 36.30
C VAL A 56 -25.30 4.96 37.59
N GLU A 57 -24.68 4.66 38.73
CA GLU A 57 -25.27 4.90 40.05
C GLU A 57 -25.72 6.35 40.18
N LYS A 58 -26.89 6.59 40.76
CA LYS A 58 -27.53 7.92 40.93
C LYS A 58 -27.95 8.62 39.62
N ALA A 59 -27.69 8.05 38.44
CA ALA A 59 -28.21 8.62 37.20
C ALA A 59 -29.70 8.25 37.01
N PRO A 60 -30.58 9.23 36.69
CA PRO A 60 -32.00 8.98 36.57
C PRO A 60 -32.39 8.08 35.40
N LYS A 61 -31.51 8.01 34.36
CA LYS A 61 -31.70 7.23 33.14
C LYS A 61 -30.40 6.55 32.71
N PRO A 62 -30.44 5.48 31.90
CA PRO A 62 -29.24 4.89 31.31
C PRO A 62 -28.45 5.92 30.47
N LEU A 63 -27.13 5.84 30.54
CA LEU A 63 -26.21 6.75 29.83
C LEU A 63 -25.48 6.01 28.70
N PRO A 64 -25.17 6.68 27.58
CA PRO A 64 -24.42 6.08 26.49
C PRO A 64 -22.92 5.98 26.85
N ALA A 65 -22.39 4.77 26.99
CA ALA A 65 -20.99 4.54 27.38
C ALA A 65 -19.98 5.19 26.42
N CYS A 66 -20.31 5.27 25.13
CA CYS A 66 -19.44 5.87 24.12
C CYS A 66 -19.30 7.40 24.25
N ALA A 67 -20.23 8.09 24.95
CA ALA A 67 -20.26 9.54 25.04
C ALA A 67 -20.36 10.06 26.49
N THR A 68 -20.12 9.19 27.47
CA THR A 68 -20.11 9.55 28.89
C THR A 68 -18.69 9.44 29.41
N PRO A 69 -18.06 10.57 29.81
CA PRO A 69 -16.75 10.57 30.42
C PRO A 69 -16.78 10.01 31.84
N VAL A 70 -15.73 9.32 32.27
CA VAL A 70 -15.58 8.83 33.64
C VAL A 70 -15.24 9.94 34.61
N ALA A 71 -15.72 9.83 35.84
CA ALA A 71 -15.46 10.73 36.94
C ALA A 71 -15.15 9.95 38.23
N GLU A 72 -14.48 10.61 39.18
CA GLU A 72 -14.12 10.00 40.48
C GLU A 72 -15.32 9.40 41.19
N GLY A 73 -15.18 8.17 41.67
CA GLY A 73 -16.21 7.47 42.44
C GLY A 73 -17.39 6.96 41.61
N MET A 74 -17.32 7.04 40.26
CA MET A 74 -18.41 6.58 39.39
C MET A 74 -18.54 5.06 39.45
N LYS A 75 -19.80 4.58 39.68
CA LYS A 75 -20.14 3.16 39.64
C LYS A 75 -21.01 2.86 38.42
N ILE A 76 -20.56 1.92 37.62
CA ILE A 76 -21.11 1.58 36.30
C ILE A 76 -21.55 0.12 36.30
N PHE A 77 -22.76 -0.12 35.82
CA PHE A 77 -23.35 -1.46 35.72
C PHE A 77 -23.73 -1.73 34.25
N THR A 78 -23.02 -2.64 33.62
CA THR A 78 -23.22 -2.96 32.20
C THR A 78 -24.27 -4.04 31.98
N GLN A 79 -24.58 -4.85 33.03
CA GLN A 79 -25.48 -6.01 32.99
C GLN A 79 -26.66 -5.89 33.95
N SER A 80 -26.94 -4.71 34.52
CA SER A 80 -28.11 -4.50 35.38
C SER A 80 -29.41 -4.67 34.58
N GLN A 81 -30.51 -4.92 35.26
CA GLN A 81 -31.83 -4.99 34.65
C GLN A 81 -32.21 -3.73 33.86
N LYS A 82 -31.75 -2.55 34.34
CA LYS A 82 -31.96 -1.27 33.69
C LYS A 82 -31.12 -1.14 32.40
N ALA A 83 -29.84 -1.54 32.42
CA ALA A 83 -28.98 -1.54 31.26
C ALA A 83 -29.43 -2.52 30.20
N THR A 84 -29.66 -3.79 30.56
CA THR A 84 -30.09 -4.83 29.62
C THR A 84 -31.47 -4.56 29.05
N GLY A 85 -32.39 -3.99 29.86
CA GLY A 85 -33.73 -3.56 29.41
C GLY A 85 -33.64 -2.44 28.34
N ALA A 86 -32.73 -1.46 28.54
CA ALA A 86 -32.49 -0.40 27.58
C ALA A 86 -31.84 -0.90 26.29
N GLN A 87 -30.86 -1.81 26.38
CA GLN A 87 -30.23 -2.44 25.22
C GLN A 87 -31.22 -3.27 24.37
N ARG A 88 -32.10 -4.06 25.05
CA ARG A 88 -33.17 -4.81 24.36
C ARG A 88 -34.16 -3.90 23.64
N ALA A 89 -34.57 -2.79 24.26
CA ALA A 89 -35.44 -1.82 23.63
C ALA A 89 -34.80 -1.15 22.42
N THR A 90 -33.52 -0.82 22.52
CA THR A 90 -32.77 -0.26 21.40
C THR A 90 -32.62 -1.25 20.24
N MET A 91 -32.34 -2.52 20.54
CA MET A 91 -32.24 -3.56 19.52
C MET A 91 -33.59 -3.75 18.81
N GLU A 92 -34.67 -3.80 19.55
CA GLU A 92 -36.04 -3.91 18.99
C GLU A 92 -36.30 -2.71 18.05
N PHE A 93 -35.95 -1.49 18.45
CA PHE A 93 -36.14 -0.31 17.63
C PHE A 93 -35.29 -0.36 16.32
N LEU A 94 -34.04 -0.84 16.37
CA LEU A 94 -33.23 -1.02 15.17
C LEU A 94 -33.77 -2.07 14.21
N LEU A 95 -34.47 -3.09 14.72
CA LEU A 95 -34.97 -4.19 13.92
C LEU A 95 -36.36 -3.93 13.31
N ILE A 96 -37.15 -2.95 13.79
CA ILE A 96 -38.50 -2.71 13.27
C ILE A 96 -38.57 -2.48 11.76
N ASN A 97 -37.63 -1.74 11.22
CA ASN A 97 -37.51 -1.45 9.78
C ASN A 97 -36.47 -2.29 9.06
N HIS A 98 -35.67 -3.10 9.78
CA HIS A 98 -34.64 -3.92 9.15
C HIS A 98 -35.31 -5.07 8.35
N PRO A 99 -34.96 -5.28 7.05
CA PRO A 99 -35.61 -6.31 6.24
C PRO A 99 -35.14 -7.71 6.65
N LEU A 100 -35.93 -8.72 6.33
CA LEU A 100 -35.64 -10.14 6.60
C LEU A 100 -34.77 -10.74 5.50
N ASP A 101 -33.67 -10.05 5.16
CA ASP A 101 -32.79 -10.33 4.02
C ASP A 101 -31.59 -11.21 4.36
N CYS A 102 -31.43 -11.69 5.60
CA CYS A 102 -30.24 -12.44 6.01
C CYS A 102 -29.86 -13.58 5.04
N PRO A 103 -30.81 -14.36 4.47
CA PRO A 103 -30.48 -15.42 3.51
C PRO A 103 -29.84 -14.93 2.21
N ILE A 104 -30.09 -13.68 1.79
CA ILE A 104 -29.55 -13.09 0.56
C ILE A 104 -28.55 -11.94 0.83
N CYS A 105 -28.32 -11.61 2.09
CA CYS A 105 -27.42 -10.53 2.49
C CYS A 105 -25.99 -11.04 2.59
N ASP A 106 -25.03 -10.42 1.89
CA ASP A 106 -23.61 -10.83 1.93
C ASP A 106 -22.98 -10.68 3.31
N GLN A 107 -23.51 -9.79 4.17
CA GLN A 107 -23.07 -9.65 5.55
C GLN A 107 -23.51 -10.80 6.46
N GLY A 108 -24.42 -11.68 6.00
CA GLY A 108 -24.91 -12.80 6.78
C GLY A 108 -23.78 -13.71 7.27
N GLY A 109 -23.65 -13.90 8.60
CA GLY A 109 -22.60 -14.67 9.26
C GLY A 109 -21.38 -13.86 9.75
N GLU A 110 -21.29 -12.57 9.37
CA GLU A 110 -20.30 -11.62 9.88
C GLU A 110 -20.95 -10.27 10.24
N CYS A 111 -22.25 -10.28 10.56
CA CYS A 111 -23.06 -9.08 10.74
C CYS A 111 -23.15 -8.70 12.22
N GLU A 112 -22.61 -7.53 12.59
CA GLU A 112 -22.71 -7.03 13.97
C GLU A 112 -24.18 -6.96 14.47
N LEU A 113 -25.14 -6.64 13.56
CA LEU A 113 -26.56 -6.60 13.94
C LEU A 113 -27.11 -7.98 14.27
N GLN A 114 -26.73 -9.03 13.52
CA GLN A 114 -27.16 -10.42 13.84
C GLN A 114 -26.61 -10.85 15.20
N ASP A 115 -25.30 -10.65 15.42
CA ASP A 115 -24.63 -11.08 16.65
C ASP A 115 -25.21 -10.38 17.88
N LEU A 116 -25.44 -9.06 17.77
CA LEU A 116 -26.01 -8.29 18.86
C LEU A 116 -27.52 -8.55 19.03
N ALA A 117 -28.24 -8.89 17.96
CA ALA A 117 -29.64 -9.30 18.09
C ALA A 117 -29.79 -10.62 18.87
N VAL A 118 -28.89 -11.58 18.63
CA VAL A 118 -28.86 -12.84 19.38
C VAL A 118 -28.42 -12.61 20.83
N GLY A 119 -27.37 -11.82 21.07
CA GLY A 119 -26.81 -11.60 22.41
C GLY A 119 -27.64 -10.67 23.30
N PHE A 120 -28.27 -9.66 22.73
CA PHE A 120 -28.93 -8.56 23.48
C PHE A 120 -30.35 -8.25 23.06
N GLY A 121 -30.90 -8.94 22.07
CA GLY A 121 -32.24 -8.72 21.57
C GLY A 121 -33.32 -9.55 22.27
N ARG A 122 -34.46 -9.66 21.60
CA ARG A 122 -35.57 -10.58 21.93
C ARG A 122 -35.72 -11.60 20.80
N ASP A 123 -36.25 -12.76 21.12
CA ASP A 123 -36.52 -13.84 20.18
C ASP A 123 -37.82 -13.62 19.36
N ILE A 124 -38.68 -12.71 19.79
CA ILE A 124 -39.98 -12.41 19.15
C ILE A 124 -40.06 -10.93 18.78
N SER A 125 -40.45 -10.65 17.53
CA SER A 125 -40.81 -9.31 17.08
C SER A 125 -42.26 -8.99 17.44
N ARG A 126 -42.50 -7.82 18.03
CA ARG A 126 -43.83 -7.26 18.31
C ARG A 126 -44.30 -6.31 17.21
N PHE A 127 -43.45 -6.01 16.21
CA PHE A 127 -43.78 -5.09 15.14
C PHE A 127 -44.49 -5.81 14.01
N ALA A 128 -45.77 -5.42 13.77
CA ALA A 128 -46.64 -6.01 12.78
C ALA A 128 -46.95 -5.08 11.59
N GLU A 129 -46.40 -3.88 11.59
CA GLU A 129 -46.60 -2.90 10.53
C GLU A 129 -45.66 -3.14 9.32
N ARG A 130 -45.97 -2.45 8.22
CA ARG A 130 -45.12 -2.52 7.01
C ARG A 130 -43.74 -1.91 7.27
N LYS A 131 -42.69 -2.65 6.97
CA LYS A 131 -41.30 -2.15 7.04
C LYS A 131 -41.02 -1.11 5.95
N ARG A 132 -40.21 -0.13 6.28
CA ARG A 132 -39.72 0.90 5.37
C ARG A 132 -38.88 0.28 4.23
N VAL A 133 -39.00 0.84 3.03
CA VAL A 133 -38.13 0.55 1.88
C VAL A 133 -37.38 1.82 1.49
N VAL A 134 -36.10 1.72 1.28
CA VAL A 134 -35.24 2.81 0.84
C VAL A 134 -34.68 2.47 -0.53
N GLN A 135 -34.72 3.42 -1.44
CA GLN A 135 -34.18 3.25 -2.80
C GLN A 135 -32.64 3.19 -2.72
N ASP A 136 -32.05 2.25 -3.47
CA ASP A 136 -30.61 2.13 -3.61
C ASP A 136 -30.06 3.13 -4.62
N GLU A 137 -28.83 3.58 -4.36
CA GLU A 137 -28.08 4.45 -5.24
C GLU A 137 -26.81 3.73 -5.73
N SER A 138 -26.36 4.02 -6.94
CA SER A 138 -25.09 3.49 -7.44
C SER A 138 -23.92 4.30 -6.88
N LEU A 139 -23.08 3.67 -6.07
CA LEU A 139 -21.84 4.26 -5.54
C LEU A 139 -20.62 3.97 -6.41
N GLY A 140 -20.80 3.46 -7.63
CA GLY A 140 -19.70 3.16 -8.54
C GLY A 140 -19.43 1.66 -8.70
N PRO A 141 -18.23 1.27 -9.18
CA PRO A 141 -17.91 -0.12 -9.49
C PRO A 141 -17.49 -0.97 -8.28
N LEU A 142 -17.11 -0.34 -7.15
CA LEU A 142 -16.47 -1.02 -6.02
C LEU A 142 -17.46 -1.40 -4.92
N VAL A 143 -18.43 -0.54 -4.61
CA VAL A 143 -19.35 -0.71 -3.49
C VAL A 143 -20.78 -0.90 -4.00
N SER A 144 -21.44 -1.95 -3.53
CA SER A 144 -22.88 -2.17 -3.72
C SER A 144 -23.67 -1.63 -2.54
N THR A 145 -24.88 -1.18 -2.79
CA THR A 145 -25.81 -0.65 -1.79
C THR A 145 -27.04 -1.51 -1.67
N ASP A 146 -27.52 -1.67 -0.43
CA ASP A 146 -28.83 -2.22 -0.04
C ASP A 146 -29.34 -1.36 1.11
N MET A 147 -29.75 -0.12 0.80
CA MET A 147 -29.96 0.94 1.80
C MET A 147 -31.18 0.69 2.73
N THR A 148 -32.09 -0.19 2.36
CA THR A 148 -33.14 -0.66 3.27
C THR A 148 -32.58 -1.32 4.53
N ARG A 149 -31.37 -1.93 4.46
CA ARG A 149 -30.67 -2.57 5.59
C ARG A 149 -29.95 -1.57 6.49
N CYS A 150 -29.81 -0.31 6.06
CA CYS A 150 -29.04 0.71 6.79
C CYS A 150 -29.67 1.06 8.14
N ILE A 151 -28.89 0.98 9.22
CA ILE A 151 -29.28 1.36 10.59
C ILE A 151 -28.86 2.78 10.96
N GLN A 152 -28.45 3.59 10.00
CA GLN A 152 -28.11 5.02 10.15
C GLN A 152 -27.02 5.31 11.19
N CYS A 153 -26.08 4.39 11.36
CA CYS A 153 -24.97 4.52 12.33
C CYS A 153 -23.96 5.62 11.98
N THR A 154 -23.95 6.12 10.76
CA THR A 154 -23.07 7.16 10.21
C THR A 154 -21.57 6.81 10.17
N ARG A 155 -21.15 5.58 10.41
CA ARG A 155 -19.72 5.19 10.30
C ARG A 155 -19.14 5.51 8.92
N CYS A 156 -19.84 5.18 7.83
CA CYS A 156 -19.40 5.45 6.45
C CYS A 156 -19.25 6.95 6.16
N ILE A 157 -20.18 7.79 6.63
CA ILE A 157 -20.12 9.26 6.45
C ILE A 157 -18.90 9.82 7.19
N ARG A 158 -18.72 9.45 8.47
CA ARG A 158 -17.58 9.91 9.27
C ARG A 158 -16.25 9.42 8.69
N PHE A 159 -16.19 8.21 8.17
CA PHE A 159 -14.99 7.71 7.51
C PHE A 159 -14.63 8.55 6.29
N THR A 160 -15.56 8.80 5.37
CA THR A 160 -15.25 9.60 4.18
C THR A 160 -14.82 11.02 4.57
N GLN A 161 -15.42 11.61 5.58
CA GLN A 161 -15.11 12.95 6.05
C GLN A 161 -13.80 13.02 6.87
N GLU A 162 -13.62 12.15 7.85
CA GLU A 162 -12.56 12.24 8.86
C GLU A 162 -11.28 11.54 8.40
N ILE A 163 -11.39 10.35 7.82
CA ILE A 163 -10.27 9.50 7.42
C ILE A 163 -9.85 9.80 5.98
N ALA A 164 -10.74 9.65 5.02
CA ALA A 164 -10.45 9.90 3.61
C ALA A 164 -10.35 11.40 3.27
N GLY A 165 -11.06 12.25 4.02
CA GLY A 165 -11.07 13.71 3.82
C GLY A 165 -11.92 14.17 2.64
N VAL A 166 -12.84 13.33 2.18
CA VAL A 166 -13.81 13.62 1.11
C VAL A 166 -15.23 13.56 1.69
N GLN A 167 -16.13 14.42 1.23
CA GLN A 167 -17.53 14.41 1.65
C GLN A 167 -18.41 13.85 0.53
N GLU A 168 -18.21 12.58 0.23
CA GLU A 168 -19.00 11.90 -0.83
C GLU A 168 -20.32 11.35 -0.31
N LEU A 169 -20.38 11.01 0.98
CA LEU A 169 -21.59 10.51 1.64
C LEU A 169 -22.12 11.52 2.65
N GLY A 170 -23.44 11.60 2.74
CA GLY A 170 -24.13 12.45 3.70
C GLY A 170 -25.45 11.84 4.19
N MET A 171 -26.00 12.41 5.27
CA MET A 171 -27.36 12.07 5.75
C MET A 171 -28.36 13.06 5.16
N VAL A 172 -29.36 12.54 4.47
CA VAL A 172 -30.45 13.32 3.87
C VAL A 172 -31.77 12.96 4.54
N GLY A 173 -32.67 13.93 4.69
CA GLY A 173 -33.94 13.77 5.35
C GLY A 173 -33.85 13.82 6.88
N ARG A 174 -34.96 13.51 7.54
CA ARG A 174 -35.08 13.47 9.02
C ARG A 174 -36.07 12.40 9.47
N GLY A 175 -35.92 11.97 10.73
CA GLY A 175 -36.77 10.94 11.32
C GLY A 175 -36.70 9.63 10.54
N GLU A 176 -37.84 9.03 10.27
CA GLU A 176 -37.93 7.78 9.49
C GLU A 176 -37.50 7.90 8.03
N ASN A 177 -37.53 9.12 7.48
CA ASN A 177 -37.11 9.42 6.11
C ASN A 177 -35.60 9.72 5.99
N SER A 178 -34.84 9.60 7.07
CA SER A 178 -33.38 9.77 7.03
C SER A 178 -32.75 8.63 6.22
N SER A 179 -31.85 8.98 5.30
CA SER A 179 -31.09 8.01 4.50
C SER A 179 -29.68 8.49 4.25
N VAL A 180 -28.74 7.55 4.20
CA VAL A 180 -27.37 7.82 3.74
C VAL A 180 -27.39 7.85 2.21
N ARG A 181 -26.85 8.92 1.62
CA ARG A 181 -26.84 9.12 0.17
C ARG A 181 -25.52 9.70 -0.29
N ALA A 182 -25.17 9.45 -1.56
CA ALA A 182 -24.08 10.13 -2.21
C ALA A 182 -24.43 11.59 -2.47
N PHE A 183 -23.43 12.47 -2.41
CA PHE A 183 -23.61 13.89 -2.73
C PHE A 183 -23.64 14.06 -4.25
N VAL A 184 -24.79 14.46 -4.80
CA VAL A 184 -25.01 14.81 -6.20
C VAL A 184 -24.36 13.83 -7.18
N GLU A 185 -24.92 12.63 -7.33
CA GLU A 185 -24.54 11.60 -8.33
C GLU A 185 -23.04 11.24 -8.37
N ARG A 186 -22.28 11.52 -7.30
CA ARG A 186 -20.87 11.17 -7.21
C ARG A 186 -20.70 9.70 -6.87
N THR A 187 -19.73 9.08 -7.53
CA THR A 187 -19.24 7.75 -7.14
C THR A 187 -18.35 7.85 -5.88
N VAL A 188 -18.28 6.78 -5.11
CA VAL A 188 -17.35 6.61 -3.99
C VAL A 188 -16.25 5.69 -4.49
N ASP A 189 -15.21 6.27 -5.08
CA ASP A 189 -14.14 5.53 -5.77
C ASP A 189 -12.73 6.17 -5.56
N HIS A 190 -12.52 6.83 -4.42
CA HIS A 190 -11.21 7.30 -4.00
C HIS A 190 -10.35 6.12 -3.48
N GLU A 191 -9.06 6.35 -3.26
CA GLU A 191 -8.04 5.32 -2.94
C GLU A 191 -8.29 4.46 -1.69
N LEU A 192 -9.23 4.87 -0.81
CA LEU A 192 -9.56 4.17 0.44
C LEU A 192 -11.06 3.81 0.51
N SER A 193 -11.81 3.96 -0.58
CA SER A 193 -13.29 3.90 -0.56
C SER A 193 -13.83 2.56 -0.05
N GLY A 194 -13.17 1.46 -0.34
CA GLY A 194 -13.58 0.12 0.07
C GLY A 194 -13.65 -0.11 1.58
N ASN A 195 -12.99 0.73 2.40
CA ASN A 195 -13.05 0.59 3.85
C ASN A 195 -14.44 0.85 4.45
N ILE A 196 -15.34 1.54 3.72
CA ILE A 196 -16.73 1.69 4.17
C ILE A 196 -17.49 0.36 4.23
N ILE A 197 -17.02 -0.67 3.52
CA ILE A 197 -17.59 -2.02 3.53
C ILE A 197 -17.38 -2.65 4.91
N ASP A 198 -16.14 -2.64 5.41
CA ASP A 198 -15.80 -3.24 6.72
C ASP A 198 -16.38 -2.41 7.87
N LEU A 199 -16.47 -1.10 7.71
CA LEU A 199 -17.04 -0.20 8.70
C LEU A 199 -18.55 -0.33 8.83
N CYS A 200 -19.25 -0.79 7.79
CA CYS A 200 -20.69 -0.95 7.83
C CYS A 200 -21.08 -2.13 8.72
N PRO A 201 -21.75 -1.91 9.85
CA PRO A 201 -22.09 -2.99 10.80
C PRO A 201 -23.17 -3.92 10.27
N VAL A 202 -23.73 -3.63 9.10
CA VAL A 202 -24.82 -4.37 8.46
C VAL A 202 -24.58 -4.48 6.96
N GLY A 203 -25.31 -5.31 6.25
CA GLY A 203 -25.18 -5.50 4.81
C GLY A 203 -25.78 -4.39 3.95
N ALA A 204 -25.69 -3.13 4.39
CA ALA A 204 -26.14 -1.99 3.60
C ALA A 204 -25.09 -1.53 2.57
N LEU A 205 -23.80 -1.71 2.87
CA LEU A 205 -22.67 -1.46 1.99
C LEU A 205 -21.84 -2.72 1.89
N ASN A 206 -21.69 -3.28 0.71
CA ASN A 206 -21.01 -4.54 0.45
C ASN A 206 -20.01 -4.40 -0.71
N SER A 207 -19.07 -5.33 -0.82
CA SER A 207 -18.17 -5.40 -1.98
C SER A 207 -18.97 -5.79 -3.22
N LYS A 208 -18.99 -4.92 -4.23
CA LYS A 208 -19.72 -5.18 -5.47
C LYS A 208 -19.14 -6.34 -6.28
N PRO A 209 -17.79 -6.48 -6.42
CA PRO A 209 -17.20 -7.63 -7.09
C PRO A 209 -17.41 -8.97 -6.38
N PHE A 210 -17.50 -8.94 -5.04
CA PHE A 210 -17.69 -10.16 -4.24
C PHE A 210 -19.18 -10.54 -4.06
N ARG A 211 -20.12 -9.66 -4.41
CA ARG A 211 -21.55 -9.83 -4.13
C ARG A 211 -22.07 -11.21 -4.55
N PHE A 212 -22.74 -11.89 -3.63
CA PHE A 212 -23.34 -13.23 -3.77
C PHE A 212 -22.35 -14.37 -4.10
N SER A 213 -21.03 -14.19 -3.83
CA SER A 213 -20.01 -15.15 -4.22
C SER A 213 -19.79 -16.26 -3.19
N ALA A 214 -19.81 -15.95 -1.90
CA ALA A 214 -19.58 -16.91 -0.80
C ALA A 214 -20.13 -16.38 0.52
N ARG A 215 -20.24 -17.27 1.51
CA ARG A 215 -20.55 -16.93 2.89
C ARG A 215 -19.27 -16.83 3.73
N ALA A 216 -19.29 -15.96 4.74
CA ALA A 216 -18.14 -15.74 5.61
C ALA A 216 -17.62 -17.04 6.25
N TRP A 217 -18.51 -17.89 6.73
CA TRP A 217 -18.18 -19.17 7.40
C TRP A 217 -17.65 -20.27 6.46
N GLU A 218 -17.78 -20.11 5.15
CA GLU A 218 -17.25 -21.05 4.15
C GLU A 218 -15.77 -20.79 3.83
N MET A 219 -15.28 -19.60 4.19
CA MET A 219 -13.96 -19.12 3.82
C MET A 219 -12.97 -19.25 4.98
N ILE A 220 -11.72 -19.52 4.63
CA ILE A 220 -10.59 -19.51 5.56
C ILE A 220 -9.79 -18.24 5.35
N ALA A 221 -9.49 -17.53 6.44
CA ALA A 221 -8.66 -16.32 6.41
C ALA A 221 -7.17 -16.70 6.47
N HIS A 222 -6.41 -16.24 5.50
CA HIS A 222 -4.96 -16.39 5.44
C HIS A 222 -4.27 -15.03 5.55
N PRO A 223 -3.27 -14.85 6.43
CA PRO A 223 -2.53 -13.60 6.51
C PRO A 223 -1.68 -13.40 5.26
N LEU A 224 -1.78 -12.20 4.68
CA LEU A 224 -1.02 -11.76 3.52
C LEU A 224 -0.42 -10.37 3.77
N VAL A 225 0.46 -9.95 2.88
CA VAL A 225 1.05 -8.61 2.84
C VAL A 225 0.84 -8.03 1.44
N SER A 226 0.57 -6.74 1.34
CA SER A 226 0.34 -6.06 0.06
C SER A 226 1.58 -6.13 -0.85
N PRO A 227 1.43 -6.53 -2.12
CA PRO A 227 2.49 -6.50 -3.11
C PRO A 227 2.59 -5.15 -3.85
N HIS A 228 1.71 -4.18 -3.58
CA HIS A 228 1.50 -3.04 -4.46
C HIS A 228 2.34 -1.81 -4.12
N ASP A 229 2.69 -1.62 -2.85
CA ASP A 229 3.58 -0.55 -2.40
C ASP A 229 4.43 -0.93 -1.19
N GLY A 230 5.45 -0.11 -0.92
CA GLY A 230 6.42 -0.36 0.13
C GLY A 230 5.94 -0.13 1.57
N ALA A 231 4.68 0.21 1.83
CA ALA A 231 4.17 0.34 3.20
C ALA A 231 4.14 -1.02 3.93
N GLY A 232 3.94 -2.12 3.19
CA GLY A 232 3.81 -3.44 3.77
C GLY A 232 2.47 -3.63 4.48
N THR A 233 1.40 -3.11 3.90
CA THR A 233 0.03 -3.20 4.42
C THR A 233 -0.36 -4.63 4.73
N ASN A 234 -0.89 -4.87 5.93
CA ASN A 234 -1.30 -6.19 6.41
C ASN A 234 -2.72 -6.52 5.96
N LEU A 235 -2.89 -7.73 5.42
CA LEU A 235 -4.12 -8.18 4.78
C LEU A 235 -4.54 -9.56 5.29
N PHE A 236 -5.84 -9.88 5.18
CA PHE A 236 -6.34 -11.24 5.15
C PHE A 236 -6.89 -11.56 3.76
N GLY A 237 -6.40 -12.62 3.15
CA GLY A 237 -7.01 -13.25 2.00
C GLY A 237 -8.04 -14.28 2.45
N HIS A 238 -9.30 -14.11 2.09
CA HIS A 238 -10.36 -15.07 2.36
C HIS A 238 -10.48 -16.07 1.21
N VAL A 239 -10.29 -17.34 1.51
CA VAL A 239 -10.16 -18.43 0.53
C VAL A 239 -11.28 -19.44 0.69
N LEU A 240 -11.92 -19.79 -0.42
CA LEU A 240 -12.90 -20.87 -0.52
C LEU A 240 -12.39 -21.95 -1.48
N ARG A 241 -12.21 -23.18 -0.99
CA ARG A 241 -11.78 -24.34 -1.81
C ARG A 241 -10.49 -24.08 -2.61
N GLY A 242 -9.57 -23.28 -2.04
CA GLY A 242 -8.30 -22.93 -2.67
C GLY A 242 -8.36 -21.74 -3.63
N LYS A 243 -9.51 -21.08 -3.78
CA LYS A 243 -9.68 -19.85 -4.56
C LYS A 243 -9.75 -18.65 -3.65
N LEU A 244 -8.93 -17.62 -3.90
CA LEU A 244 -9.01 -16.32 -3.21
C LEU A 244 -10.28 -15.62 -3.64
N MET A 245 -11.19 -15.37 -2.70
CA MET A 245 -12.52 -14.82 -2.95
C MET A 245 -12.59 -13.32 -2.71
N ARG A 246 -11.89 -12.82 -1.68
CA ARG A 246 -11.79 -11.39 -1.35
C ARG A 246 -10.57 -11.13 -0.48
N VAL A 247 -10.19 -9.86 -0.37
CA VAL A 247 -9.15 -9.37 0.55
C VAL A 247 -9.78 -8.35 1.50
N VAL A 248 -9.45 -8.47 2.79
CA VAL A 248 -9.91 -7.57 3.85
C VAL A 248 -8.72 -7.10 4.71
N PRO A 249 -8.84 -6.00 5.47
CA PRO A 249 -7.75 -5.54 6.32
C PRO A 249 -7.42 -6.55 7.42
N ARG A 250 -6.13 -6.61 7.77
CA ARG A 250 -5.63 -7.19 9.01
C ARG A 250 -5.05 -6.07 9.85
N ASP A 251 -5.59 -5.88 11.05
CA ASP A 251 -5.19 -4.80 11.94
C ASP A 251 -3.71 -4.85 12.27
N ASN A 252 -3.03 -3.72 12.10
CA ASN A 252 -1.67 -3.48 12.53
C ASN A 252 -1.46 -1.99 12.80
N GLU A 253 -1.53 -1.59 14.08
CA GLU A 253 -1.41 -0.19 14.50
C GLU A 253 -0.09 0.46 14.04
N ALA A 254 0.98 -0.31 13.96
CA ALA A 254 2.29 0.20 13.54
C ALA A 254 2.35 0.53 12.04
N ILE A 255 1.57 -0.15 11.19
CA ILE A 255 1.64 -0.01 9.72
C ILE A 255 0.37 0.64 9.17
N ASN A 256 -0.69 -0.13 9.04
CA ASN A 256 -1.93 0.27 8.35
C ASN A 256 -3.09 0.58 9.28
N GLU A 257 -2.88 0.55 10.60
CA GLU A 257 -3.98 0.60 11.57
C GLU A 257 -5.03 -0.49 11.23
N THR A 258 -6.21 -0.07 10.78
CA THR A 258 -7.29 -0.96 10.33
C THR A 258 -7.68 -0.72 8.86
N TRP A 259 -6.89 0.09 8.13
CA TRP A 259 -7.21 0.54 6.79
C TRP A 259 -6.40 -0.16 5.71
N ILE A 260 -7.00 -0.37 4.53
CA ILE A 260 -6.29 -0.83 3.33
C ILE A 260 -6.67 0.03 2.12
N ALA A 261 -5.79 0.11 1.14
CA ALA A 261 -6.10 0.79 -0.11
C ALA A 261 -7.05 -0.05 -0.98
N ASP A 262 -7.80 0.61 -1.84
CA ASP A 262 -8.71 -0.09 -2.76
C ASP A 262 -7.97 -1.02 -3.71
N ARG A 263 -6.73 -0.68 -4.11
CA ARG A 263 -5.90 -1.61 -4.88
C ARG A 263 -5.57 -2.88 -4.11
N ASP A 264 -5.35 -2.80 -2.79
CA ASP A 264 -5.10 -3.97 -1.95
C ASP A 264 -6.35 -4.84 -1.84
N ARG A 265 -7.52 -4.19 -1.71
CA ARG A 265 -8.80 -4.86 -1.53
C ARG A 265 -9.28 -5.59 -2.76
N PHE A 266 -9.14 -4.99 -3.95
CA PHE A 266 -9.81 -5.45 -5.16
C PHE A 266 -8.87 -6.07 -6.20
N SER A 267 -7.54 -5.97 -6.04
CA SER A 267 -6.57 -6.56 -6.95
C SER A 267 -6.67 -8.07 -7.07
N TYR A 268 -7.29 -8.76 -6.10
CA TYR A 268 -7.52 -10.20 -6.15
C TYR A 268 -8.26 -10.66 -7.42
N GLU A 269 -9.09 -9.80 -8.04
CA GLU A 269 -9.73 -10.10 -9.31
C GLU A 269 -8.70 -10.40 -10.41
N GLY A 270 -7.55 -9.70 -10.39
CA GLY A 270 -6.47 -9.92 -11.33
C GLY A 270 -5.80 -11.28 -11.21
N VAL A 271 -5.88 -11.93 -10.04
CA VAL A 271 -5.34 -13.30 -9.85
C VAL A 271 -6.00 -14.30 -10.81
N TYR A 272 -7.23 -14.05 -11.24
CA TYR A 272 -8.02 -14.94 -12.10
C TYR A 272 -8.36 -14.32 -13.46
N SER A 273 -7.51 -13.40 -13.94
CA SER A 273 -7.66 -12.77 -15.25
C SER A 273 -7.65 -13.80 -16.39
N ALA A 274 -8.31 -13.49 -17.50
CA ALA A 274 -8.42 -14.37 -18.66
C ALA A 274 -7.07 -14.67 -19.33
N ASP A 275 -6.07 -13.80 -19.16
CA ASP A 275 -4.71 -13.98 -19.69
C ASP A 275 -3.74 -14.67 -18.70
N ARG A 276 -4.28 -15.29 -17.63
CA ARG A 276 -3.48 -16.13 -16.72
C ARG A 276 -2.85 -17.29 -17.48
N LEU A 277 -1.55 -17.47 -17.25
CA LEU A 277 -0.77 -18.53 -17.85
C LEU A 277 -0.93 -19.82 -17.02
N GLY A 278 -1.51 -20.85 -17.63
CA GLY A 278 -1.81 -22.13 -16.96
C GLY A 278 -0.80 -23.26 -17.22
N ALA A 279 0.05 -23.13 -18.23
CA ALA A 279 1.03 -24.15 -18.60
C ALA A 279 2.25 -23.49 -19.26
N PRO A 280 3.42 -24.17 -19.28
CA PRO A 280 4.61 -23.70 -19.99
C PRO A 280 4.39 -23.64 -21.50
N LEU A 281 4.97 -22.62 -22.14
CA LEU A 281 4.92 -22.44 -23.60
C LEU A 281 6.31 -22.19 -24.16
N ILE A 282 6.57 -22.73 -25.36
CA ILE A 282 7.75 -22.40 -26.16
C ILE A 282 7.32 -21.90 -27.54
N ARG A 283 8.14 -21.01 -28.12
CA ARG A 283 7.90 -20.47 -29.46
C ARG A 283 8.78 -21.19 -30.49
N GLU A 284 8.17 -21.94 -31.36
CA GLU A 284 8.83 -22.70 -32.44
C GLU A 284 8.28 -22.24 -33.79
N GLY A 285 9.15 -21.88 -34.72
CA GLY A 285 8.74 -21.45 -36.05
C GLY A 285 7.76 -20.26 -36.08
N GLY A 286 7.78 -19.41 -35.04
CA GLY A 286 6.85 -18.29 -34.92
C GLY A 286 5.51 -18.62 -34.25
N SER A 287 5.24 -19.89 -33.94
CA SER A 287 4.01 -20.34 -33.26
C SER A 287 4.27 -20.73 -31.81
N TRP A 288 3.27 -20.51 -30.94
CA TRP A 288 3.34 -20.92 -29.55
C TRP A 288 2.80 -22.33 -29.37
N THR A 289 3.59 -23.19 -28.70
CA THR A 289 3.21 -24.57 -28.39
C THR A 289 3.25 -24.79 -26.88
N GLN A 290 2.18 -25.34 -26.33
CA GLN A 290 2.16 -25.80 -24.94
C GLN A 290 3.00 -27.09 -24.84
N VAL A 291 3.89 -27.11 -23.84
CA VAL A 291 4.82 -28.23 -23.61
C VAL A 291 4.84 -28.63 -22.14
N SER A 292 5.48 -29.76 -21.83
CA SER A 292 5.70 -30.14 -20.43
C SER A 292 6.71 -29.20 -19.74
N TRP A 293 6.70 -29.20 -18.41
CA TRP A 293 7.69 -28.46 -17.63
C TRP A 293 9.13 -28.91 -17.95
N GLU A 294 9.36 -30.19 -18.11
CA GLU A 294 10.68 -30.76 -18.45
C GLU A 294 11.19 -30.19 -19.78
N SER A 295 10.33 -30.19 -20.80
CA SER A 295 10.69 -29.65 -22.13
C SER A 295 10.97 -28.16 -22.08
N ALA A 296 10.11 -27.39 -21.40
CA ALA A 296 10.30 -25.95 -21.29
C ALA A 296 11.57 -25.58 -20.51
N LEU A 297 11.87 -26.31 -19.43
CA LEU A 297 13.08 -26.10 -18.63
C LEU A 297 14.33 -26.49 -19.44
N ALA A 298 14.31 -27.58 -20.21
CA ALA A 298 15.44 -27.96 -21.04
C ALA A 298 15.79 -26.86 -22.05
N VAL A 299 14.79 -26.35 -22.78
CA VAL A 299 15.00 -25.24 -23.75
C VAL A 299 15.51 -23.98 -23.03
N ALA A 300 14.96 -23.66 -21.87
CA ALA A 300 15.42 -22.48 -21.07
C ALA A 300 16.88 -22.66 -20.60
N VAL A 301 17.24 -23.83 -20.09
CA VAL A 301 18.61 -24.15 -19.61
C VAL A 301 19.63 -24.09 -20.73
N ASP A 302 19.34 -24.72 -21.90
CA ASP A 302 20.22 -24.71 -23.05
C ASP A 302 20.42 -23.28 -23.60
N GLY A 303 19.33 -22.52 -23.67
CA GLY A 303 19.38 -21.11 -24.04
C GLY A 303 20.22 -20.26 -23.08
N LEU A 304 20.03 -20.44 -21.76
CA LEU A 304 20.81 -19.71 -20.73
C LEU A 304 22.30 -20.08 -20.75
N ARG A 305 22.64 -21.35 -20.95
CA ARG A 305 24.06 -21.78 -21.11
C ARG A 305 24.71 -21.12 -22.31
N SER A 306 24.01 -21.06 -23.43
CA SER A 306 24.52 -20.51 -24.69
C SER A 306 24.73 -19.00 -24.62
N HIS A 307 23.99 -18.26 -23.78
CA HIS A 307 24.00 -16.79 -23.69
C HIS A 307 24.47 -16.26 -22.35
N SER A 308 25.06 -17.08 -21.48
CA SER A 308 25.35 -16.80 -20.08
C SER A 308 26.06 -15.45 -19.85
N ARG A 309 27.06 -15.10 -20.67
CA ARG A 309 27.84 -13.85 -20.57
C ARG A 309 27.12 -12.61 -21.13
N ALA A 310 26.07 -12.79 -21.90
CA ALA A 310 25.29 -11.71 -22.52
C ALA A 310 23.84 -11.68 -21.98
N LEU A 311 23.65 -12.17 -20.76
CA LEU A 311 22.38 -12.24 -20.06
C LEU A 311 22.08 -10.97 -19.27
N GLY A 312 20.82 -10.52 -19.30
CA GLY A 312 20.24 -9.53 -18.40
C GLY A 312 19.01 -10.08 -17.70
N SER A 313 18.84 -9.77 -16.43
CA SER A 313 17.64 -10.15 -15.65
C SER A 313 16.89 -8.89 -15.19
N LEU A 314 15.61 -8.82 -15.55
CA LEU A 314 14.72 -7.71 -15.20
C LEU A 314 13.59 -8.26 -14.32
N ALA A 315 13.47 -7.74 -13.12
CA ALA A 315 12.52 -8.25 -12.12
C ALA A 315 11.44 -7.24 -11.74
N SER A 316 10.28 -7.74 -11.38
CA SER A 316 9.24 -6.96 -10.72
C SER A 316 9.64 -6.67 -9.27
N ALA A 317 9.49 -5.43 -8.82
CA ALA A 317 9.66 -5.04 -7.42
C ALA A 317 8.52 -5.56 -6.51
N SER A 318 7.57 -6.30 -7.04
CA SER A 318 6.49 -7.00 -6.30
C SER A 318 6.75 -8.51 -6.16
N ALA A 319 7.88 -9.02 -6.66
CA ALA A 319 8.31 -10.40 -6.41
C ALA A 319 8.78 -10.57 -4.96
N THR A 320 8.73 -11.79 -4.42
CA THR A 320 9.19 -12.05 -3.05
C THR A 320 10.71 -11.91 -2.90
N THR A 321 11.17 -11.62 -1.71
CA THR A 321 12.60 -11.45 -1.41
C THR A 321 13.38 -12.73 -1.77
N GLU A 322 12.79 -13.89 -1.53
CA GLU A 322 13.34 -15.19 -1.86
C GLU A 322 13.49 -15.39 -3.37
N GLU A 323 12.48 -15.02 -4.13
CA GLU A 323 12.51 -15.07 -5.61
C GLU A 323 13.59 -14.16 -6.17
N LEU A 324 13.65 -12.92 -5.67
CA LEU A 324 14.65 -11.94 -6.09
C LEU A 324 16.09 -12.39 -5.75
N TYR A 325 16.27 -13.03 -4.58
CA TYR A 325 17.56 -13.58 -4.19
C TYR A 325 17.99 -14.75 -5.07
N LEU A 326 17.10 -15.69 -5.36
CA LEU A 326 17.40 -16.81 -6.26
C LEU A 326 17.65 -16.33 -7.70
N LEU A 327 16.93 -15.32 -8.19
CA LEU A 327 17.18 -14.71 -9.49
C LEU A 327 18.57 -14.06 -9.54
N ASN A 328 18.96 -13.35 -8.50
CA ASN A 328 20.29 -12.78 -8.36
C ASN A 328 21.36 -13.88 -8.42
N ARG A 329 21.21 -14.94 -7.62
CA ARG A 329 22.16 -16.05 -7.61
C ARG A 329 22.28 -16.76 -8.95
N LEU A 330 21.12 -16.98 -9.64
CA LEU A 330 21.09 -17.59 -10.96
C LEU A 330 21.82 -16.72 -11.98
N THR A 331 21.51 -15.43 -12.04
CA THR A 331 22.13 -14.49 -12.97
C THR A 331 23.63 -14.38 -12.77
N ARG A 332 24.08 -14.23 -11.53
CA ARG A 332 25.51 -14.11 -11.19
C ARG A 332 26.26 -15.44 -11.31
N GLY A 333 25.61 -16.56 -10.96
CA GLY A 333 26.15 -17.90 -11.14
C GLY A 333 26.45 -18.22 -12.61
N LEU A 334 25.69 -17.64 -13.54
CA LEU A 334 25.95 -17.69 -14.98
C LEU A 334 27.05 -16.72 -15.45
N GLY A 335 27.61 -15.91 -14.55
CA GLY A 335 28.70 -14.96 -14.85
C GLY A 335 28.23 -13.59 -15.31
N SER A 336 26.94 -13.28 -15.26
CA SER A 336 26.40 -11.93 -15.57
C SER A 336 26.16 -11.11 -14.29
N GLN A 337 26.48 -9.81 -14.35
CA GLN A 337 26.16 -8.82 -13.31
C GLN A 337 24.95 -7.94 -13.69
N ASN A 338 24.33 -8.20 -14.86
CA ASN A 338 23.26 -7.37 -15.39
C ASN A 338 21.92 -7.81 -14.82
N ILE A 339 21.57 -7.30 -13.64
CA ILE A 339 20.30 -7.56 -12.97
C ILE A 339 19.77 -6.27 -12.38
N ASP A 340 18.49 -5.96 -12.61
CA ASP A 340 17.84 -4.78 -12.04
C ASP A 340 16.32 -4.97 -11.91
N HIS A 341 15.73 -4.31 -10.90
CA HIS A 341 14.28 -4.23 -10.68
C HIS A 341 13.74 -2.79 -10.87
N ARG A 342 14.61 -1.81 -11.03
CA ARG A 342 14.32 -0.37 -11.09
C ARG A 342 13.97 0.05 -12.52
N LEU A 343 12.93 -0.54 -13.10
CA LEU A 343 12.62 -0.43 -14.54
C LEU A 343 12.22 0.98 -14.98
N ARG A 344 11.67 1.79 -14.06
CA ARG A 344 11.19 3.16 -14.32
C ARG A 344 12.19 4.25 -13.92
N VAL A 345 13.27 3.92 -13.22
CA VAL A 345 14.31 4.88 -12.84
C VAL A 345 15.13 5.25 -14.07
N ARG A 346 15.46 6.54 -14.21
CA ARG A 346 16.15 7.10 -15.38
C ARG A 346 17.59 7.48 -15.10
N ASP A 347 17.90 7.93 -13.89
CA ASP A 347 19.23 8.40 -13.51
C ASP A 347 19.82 7.52 -12.41
N PHE A 348 21.01 6.99 -12.66
CA PHE A 348 21.73 6.06 -11.79
C PHE A 348 23.14 6.56 -11.44
N GLN A 349 23.45 7.85 -11.72
CA GLN A 349 24.80 8.37 -11.61
C GLN A 349 25.37 8.31 -10.19
N ASP A 350 24.51 8.31 -9.16
CA ASP A 350 24.92 8.25 -7.75
C ASP A 350 24.57 6.92 -7.07
N GLN A 351 24.19 5.87 -7.82
CA GLN A 351 23.78 4.58 -7.25
C GLN A 351 24.84 3.91 -6.36
N ALA A 352 26.11 4.25 -6.53
CA ALA A 352 27.20 3.77 -5.65
C ALA A 352 27.01 4.23 -4.20
N ALA A 353 26.34 5.37 -4.00
CA ALA A 353 26.03 5.95 -2.70
C ALA A 353 24.67 5.49 -2.12
N ASP A 354 23.95 4.59 -2.78
CA ASP A 354 22.65 4.10 -2.30
C ASP A 354 22.74 3.61 -0.85
N ALA A 355 21.69 3.86 -0.05
CA ALA A 355 21.49 3.19 1.22
C ALA A 355 21.39 1.67 1.01
N LEU A 356 21.45 0.89 2.07
CA LEU A 356 21.28 -0.58 1.99
C LEU A 356 20.02 -0.95 1.22
N HIS A 357 18.95 -0.23 1.49
CA HIS A 357 17.68 -0.28 0.74
C HIS A 357 16.95 1.06 0.86
N PRO A 358 16.02 1.38 -0.04
CA PRO A 358 15.10 2.51 0.11
C PRO A 358 14.32 2.39 1.41
N ASN A 359 14.25 3.47 2.19
CA ASN A 359 13.58 3.45 3.49
C ASN A 359 12.99 4.82 3.86
N LEU A 360 12.16 4.82 4.90
CA LEU A 360 11.58 6.05 5.47
C LEU A 360 12.53 6.77 6.45
N GLY A 361 13.58 6.08 6.93
CA GLY A 361 14.44 6.58 8.00
C GLY A 361 13.76 6.71 9.36
N MET A 362 12.51 6.25 9.46
CA MET A 362 11.70 6.25 10.69
C MET A 362 10.64 5.15 10.66
N PRO A 363 10.07 4.75 11.81
CA PRO A 363 8.89 3.90 11.85
C PRO A 363 7.68 4.56 11.16
N ILE A 364 6.85 3.77 10.49
CA ILE A 364 5.63 4.26 9.80
C ILE A 364 4.70 4.99 10.78
N ALA A 365 4.51 4.45 11.98
CA ALA A 365 3.70 5.10 13.02
C ALA A 365 4.25 6.48 13.47
N ALA A 366 5.55 6.73 13.30
CA ALA A 366 6.14 8.02 13.65
C ALA A 366 5.71 9.16 12.71
N ILE A 367 5.18 8.84 11.52
CA ILE A 367 4.62 9.82 10.58
C ILE A 367 3.51 10.65 11.25
N ASP A 368 2.69 10.03 12.09
CA ASP A 368 1.58 10.68 12.81
C ASP A 368 2.05 11.84 13.69
N HIS A 369 3.33 11.88 14.03
CA HIS A 369 3.94 12.84 14.97
C HIS A 369 4.91 13.81 14.32
N LEU A 370 5.00 13.84 12.98
CA LEU A 370 5.82 14.82 12.26
C LEU A 370 5.34 16.25 12.57
N ASN A 371 6.30 17.18 12.55
CA ASN A 371 6.02 18.62 12.65
C ASN A 371 6.23 19.31 11.30
N GLY A 372 7.27 18.93 10.54
CA GLY A 372 7.58 19.44 9.23
C GLY A 372 7.84 18.31 8.24
N LEU A 373 7.26 18.39 7.04
CA LEU A 373 7.46 17.42 5.97
C LEU A 373 7.60 18.15 4.64
N LEU A 374 8.69 17.86 3.93
CA LEU A 374 8.87 18.25 2.53
C LEU A 374 8.77 17.00 1.64
N VAL A 375 7.84 17.01 0.71
CA VAL A 375 7.63 15.93 -0.27
C VAL A 375 8.05 16.44 -1.66
N ILE A 376 8.97 15.72 -2.29
CA ILE A 376 9.57 16.08 -3.58
C ILE A 376 9.19 15.02 -4.61
N GLY A 377 8.50 15.43 -5.67
CA GLY A 377 8.18 14.56 -6.79
C GLY A 377 7.34 13.34 -6.39
N ALA A 378 6.22 13.53 -5.68
CA ALA A 378 5.32 12.45 -5.28
C ALA A 378 3.85 12.84 -5.36
N ASN A 379 3.03 11.88 -5.81
CA ASN A 379 1.59 11.86 -5.57
C ASN A 379 1.29 10.80 -4.50
N LEU A 380 1.37 11.20 -3.21
CA LEU A 380 1.27 10.25 -2.09
C LEU A 380 -0.01 9.40 -2.10
N ARG A 381 -1.14 9.98 -2.54
CA ARG A 381 -2.43 9.27 -2.60
C ARG A 381 -2.41 8.12 -3.61
N ARG A 382 -1.64 8.26 -4.70
CA ARG A 382 -1.45 7.21 -5.72
C ARG A 382 -0.34 6.23 -5.37
N GLU A 383 0.78 6.76 -4.85
CA GLU A 383 1.98 5.97 -4.60
C GLU A 383 1.84 5.09 -3.35
N VAL A 384 1.48 5.70 -2.22
CA VAL A 384 1.46 5.08 -0.89
C VAL A 384 0.22 5.52 -0.09
N PRO A 385 -0.99 5.08 -0.48
CA PRO A 385 -2.26 5.57 0.09
C PRO A 385 -2.33 5.49 1.61
N VAL A 386 -1.84 4.41 2.21
CA VAL A 386 -1.83 4.22 3.67
C VAL A 386 -0.89 5.22 4.36
N LEU A 387 0.28 5.50 3.78
CA LEU A 387 1.18 6.53 4.31
C LEU A 387 0.59 7.94 4.08
N ALA A 388 -0.10 8.18 2.96
CA ALA A 388 -0.81 9.43 2.70
C ALA A 388 -1.88 9.73 3.76
N HIS A 389 -2.59 8.68 4.23
CA HIS A 389 -3.53 8.79 5.35
C HIS A 389 -2.81 9.24 6.64
N ARG A 390 -1.66 8.64 6.98
CA ARG A 390 -0.86 9.06 8.15
C ARG A 390 -0.33 10.49 8.04
N VAL A 391 0.13 10.90 6.85
CA VAL A 391 0.50 12.31 6.59
C VAL A 391 -0.68 13.24 6.80
N ARG A 392 -1.89 12.84 6.37
CA ARG A 392 -3.11 13.60 6.63
C ARG A 392 -3.39 13.73 8.14
N LYS A 393 -3.24 12.65 8.92
CA LYS A 393 -3.37 12.70 10.39
C LYS A 393 -2.39 13.70 11.00
N ALA A 394 -1.11 13.65 10.61
CA ALA A 394 -0.10 14.59 11.07
C ALA A 394 -0.46 16.04 10.72
N ALA A 395 -0.91 16.30 9.48
CA ALA A 395 -1.33 17.62 9.03
C ALA A 395 -2.53 18.16 9.82
N LEU A 396 -3.52 17.30 10.11
CA LEU A 396 -4.67 17.66 10.98
C LEU A 396 -4.25 17.91 12.43
N ALA A 397 -3.18 17.27 12.90
CA ALA A 397 -2.57 17.51 14.20
C ALA A 397 -1.65 18.76 14.24
N GLY A 398 -1.49 19.46 13.09
CA GLY A 398 -0.75 20.71 12.99
C GLY A 398 0.62 20.62 12.31
N ALA A 399 0.98 19.47 11.73
CA ALA A 399 2.20 19.38 10.95
C ALA A 399 2.14 20.27 9.69
N ALA A 400 3.25 20.94 9.40
CA ALA A 400 3.39 21.73 8.18
C ALA A 400 3.92 20.85 7.04
N VAL A 401 3.06 20.52 6.08
CA VAL A 401 3.41 19.71 4.92
C VAL A 401 3.59 20.58 3.71
N ALA A 402 4.76 20.49 3.10
CA ALA A 402 5.16 21.22 1.88
C ALA A 402 5.39 20.24 0.72
N PHE A 403 5.06 20.66 -0.49
CA PHE A 403 5.27 19.89 -1.71
C PHE A 403 6.09 20.67 -2.73
N LEU A 404 6.97 19.94 -3.44
CA LEU A 404 7.61 20.36 -4.69
C LEU A 404 7.29 19.34 -5.76
N ASN A 405 6.39 19.66 -6.70
CA ASN A 405 5.88 18.73 -7.71
C ASN A 405 5.66 19.42 -9.07
N PRO A 406 5.66 18.66 -10.19
CA PRO A 406 5.42 19.23 -11.50
C PRO A 406 3.97 19.70 -11.71
N ALA A 407 3.03 19.11 -11.00
CA ALA A 407 1.61 19.46 -11.02
C ALA A 407 1.06 19.55 -9.60
N LYS A 408 -0.05 20.29 -9.45
CA LYS A 408 -0.74 20.40 -8.17
C LYS A 408 -1.69 19.21 -8.01
N PHE A 409 -1.38 18.33 -7.06
CA PHE A 409 -2.25 17.21 -6.69
C PHE A 409 -3.23 17.60 -5.59
N ASP A 410 -4.40 16.95 -5.57
CA ASP A 410 -5.46 17.22 -4.61
C ASP A 410 -5.24 16.41 -3.32
N TYR A 411 -4.63 17.03 -2.33
CA TYR A 411 -4.51 16.47 -0.98
C TYR A 411 -5.70 16.90 -0.13
N LYS A 412 -6.28 15.98 0.60
CA LYS A 412 -7.51 16.20 1.40
C LYS A 412 -7.20 16.74 2.80
N PHE A 413 -6.22 17.64 2.88
CA PHE A 413 -5.82 18.38 4.08
C PHE A 413 -5.23 19.74 3.69
N LYS A 414 -5.08 20.63 4.65
CA LYS A 414 -4.45 21.95 4.44
C LYS A 414 -2.95 21.75 4.18
N VAL A 415 -2.52 21.93 2.95
CA VAL A 415 -1.10 21.99 2.58
C VAL A 415 -0.53 23.34 3.05
N ALA A 416 0.60 23.30 3.76
CA ALA A 416 1.25 24.52 4.28
C ALA A 416 1.76 25.41 3.13
N THR A 417 2.43 24.78 2.15
CA THR A 417 2.87 25.46 0.92
C THR A 417 3.04 24.44 -0.21
N TYR A 418 2.84 24.91 -1.43
CA TYR A 418 2.95 24.08 -2.64
C TYR A 418 3.79 24.81 -3.67
N LEU A 419 4.98 24.30 -3.95
CA LEU A 419 5.87 24.78 -5.00
C LEU A 419 5.63 23.92 -6.25
N GLN A 420 4.85 24.45 -7.19
CA GLN A 420 4.70 23.81 -8.50
C GLN A 420 5.90 24.17 -9.35
N SER A 421 6.67 23.17 -9.77
CA SER A 421 7.94 23.30 -10.48
C SER A 421 7.96 22.35 -11.67
N ALA A 422 8.08 22.90 -12.88
CA ALA A 422 8.24 22.06 -14.07
C ALA A 422 9.50 21.17 -13.95
N PRO A 423 9.51 19.96 -14.53
CA PRO A 423 10.65 19.04 -14.34
C PRO A 423 11.99 19.68 -14.62
N GLY A 424 12.15 20.44 -15.69
CA GLY A 424 13.41 21.15 -16.02
C GLY A 424 13.84 22.24 -15.02
N ALA A 425 12.92 22.70 -14.15
CA ALA A 425 13.20 23.70 -13.12
C ALA A 425 13.43 23.10 -11.72
N GLN A 426 13.07 21.84 -11.49
CA GLN A 426 13.04 21.23 -10.14
C GLN A 426 14.41 21.26 -9.43
N VAL A 427 15.50 21.05 -10.15
CA VAL A 427 16.85 21.11 -9.57
C VAL A 427 17.18 22.52 -9.09
N ALA A 428 16.86 23.55 -9.89
CA ALA A 428 17.10 24.95 -9.54
C ALA A 428 16.21 25.40 -8.37
N ASP A 429 14.92 25.04 -8.39
CA ASP A 429 14.00 25.36 -7.31
C ASP A 429 14.39 24.66 -6.01
N LEU A 430 14.84 23.40 -6.07
CA LEU A 430 15.29 22.68 -4.89
C LEU A 430 16.61 23.27 -4.33
N ALA A 431 17.52 23.76 -5.19
CA ALA A 431 18.69 24.51 -4.77
C ALA A 431 18.33 25.83 -4.08
N ALA A 432 17.29 26.53 -4.56
CA ALA A 432 16.78 27.73 -3.91
C ALA A 432 16.11 27.43 -2.56
N VAL A 433 15.41 26.29 -2.44
CA VAL A 433 14.89 25.79 -1.14
C VAL A 433 16.04 25.48 -0.18
N LEU A 434 17.10 24.81 -0.66
CA LEU A 434 18.32 24.55 0.14
C LEU A 434 18.94 25.85 0.68
N ALA A 435 19.10 26.87 -0.17
CA ALA A 435 19.64 28.17 0.23
C ALA A 435 18.71 28.84 1.28
N ALA A 436 17.39 28.74 1.12
CA ALA A 436 16.43 29.27 2.09
C ALA A 436 16.50 28.51 3.43
N VAL A 437 16.63 27.18 3.43
CA VAL A 437 16.80 26.35 4.63
C VAL A 437 18.10 26.71 5.35
N ALA A 438 19.21 26.81 4.62
CA ALA A 438 20.51 27.20 5.18
C ALA A 438 20.44 28.56 5.87
N ALA A 439 19.82 29.57 5.23
CA ALA A 439 19.65 30.90 5.78
C ALA A 439 18.78 30.90 7.05
N GLN A 440 17.68 30.18 7.08
CA GLN A 440 16.77 30.11 8.24
C GLN A 440 17.35 29.27 9.39
N ALA A 441 18.13 28.22 9.07
CA ALA A 441 18.81 27.40 10.07
C ALA A 441 20.12 28.02 10.59
N GLY A 442 20.62 29.08 9.95
CA GLY A 442 21.90 29.69 10.30
C GLY A 442 23.10 28.78 10.04
N ALA A 443 23.01 27.89 9.05
CA ALA A 443 23.98 26.85 8.79
C ALA A 443 24.64 27.04 7.41
N ALA A 444 25.90 26.61 7.28
CA ALA A 444 26.62 26.69 6.01
C ALA A 444 26.17 25.59 5.03
N VAL A 445 25.94 25.96 3.77
CA VAL A 445 25.62 25.01 2.71
C VAL A 445 26.78 24.04 2.48
N PRO A 446 26.55 22.72 2.40
CA PRO A 446 27.60 21.74 2.12
C PRO A 446 28.34 22.02 0.81
N ALA A 447 29.67 21.82 0.80
CA ALA A 447 30.53 22.19 -0.32
C ALA A 447 30.10 21.61 -1.68
N HIS A 448 29.62 20.38 -1.71
CA HIS A 448 29.21 19.69 -2.95
C HIS A 448 27.97 20.29 -3.64
N VAL A 449 27.15 21.09 -2.91
CA VAL A 449 25.96 21.79 -3.44
C VAL A 449 26.06 23.31 -3.28
N ALA A 450 27.17 23.85 -2.75
CA ALA A 450 27.30 25.27 -2.45
C ALA A 450 27.27 26.13 -3.73
N GLY A 451 27.86 25.68 -4.84
CA GLY A 451 27.89 26.40 -6.10
C GLY A 451 26.48 26.65 -6.68
N ILE A 452 25.66 25.62 -6.73
CA ILE A 452 24.28 25.73 -7.26
C ILE A 452 23.39 26.53 -6.31
N ALA A 453 23.50 26.31 -5.00
CA ALA A 453 22.72 27.04 -4.00
C ALA A 453 23.07 28.54 -3.93
N GLY A 454 24.39 28.88 -4.09
CA GLY A 454 24.87 30.28 -4.11
C GLY A 454 24.42 31.06 -5.33
N GLY A 455 24.20 30.40 -6.48
CA GLY A 455 23.65 31.00 -7.69
C GLY A 455 22.10 30.99 -7.77
N ALA A 456 21.40 30.38 -6.79
CA ALA A 456 19.97 30.22 -6.85
C ALA A 456 19.20 31.51 -6.48
N THR A 457 18.14 31.81 -7.23
CA THR A 457 17.23 32.94 -6.94
C THR A 457 16.17 32.51 -5.94
N VAL A 458 16.31 32.91 -4.67
CA VAL A 458 15.39 32.57 -3.60
C VAL A 458 14.15 33.47 -3.62
N THR A 459 12.98 32.91 -3.84
CA THR A 459 11.68 33.59 -3.82
C THR A 459 10.98 33.38 -2.47
N ASP A 460 9.84 34.04 -2.25
CA ASP A 460 8.99 33.85 -1.07
C ASP A 460 8.43 32.43 -1.00
N ALA A 461 8.15 31.80 -2.13
CA ALA A 461 7.71 30.41 -2.19
C ALA A 461 8.77 29.44 -1.64
N HIS A 462 10.05 29.63 -2.00
CA HIS A 462 11.16 28.83 -1.47
C HIS A 462 11.33 29.04 0.04
N ARG A 463 11.23 30.29 0.52
CA ARG A 463 11.25 30.61 1.95
C ARG A 463 10.09 29.96 2.72
N ALA A 464 8.89 29.92 2.11
CA ALA A 464 7.73 29.28 2.72
C ALA A 464 7.92 27.76 2.85
N VAL A 465 8.54 27.07 1.86
CA VAL A 465 8.91 25.66 1.95
C VAL A 465 9.91 25.42 3.09
N ALA A 466 10.95 26.24 3.19
CA ALA A 466 11.93 26.16 4.27
C ALA A 466 11.28 26.34 5.65
N THR A 467 10.41 27.33 5.80
CA THR A 467 9.66 27.59 7.05
C THR A 467 8.76 26.41 7.43
N ALA A 468 8.05 25.83 6.46
CA ALA A 468 7.21 24.67 6.70
C ALA A 468 8.04 23.45 7.17
N LEU A 469 9.16 23.17 6.53
CA LEU A 469 10.04 22.07 6.93
C LEU A 469 10.61 22.28 8.35
N LEU A 470 10.95 23.51 8.71
CA LEU A 470 11.57 23.86 9.98
C LEU A 470 10.57 24.05 11.13
N SER A 471 9.29 23.75 10.95
CA SER A 471 8.20 24.03 11.92
C SER A 471 8.19 23.18 13.19
N GLY A 472 9.27 22.55 13.59
CA GLY A 472 9.39 21.80 14.84
C GLY A 472 10.52 20.77 14.78
N PRO A 473 10.72 19.92 15.80
CA PRO A 473 11.88 19.05 15.88
C PRO A 473 11.77 17.78 15.04
N LYS A 474 10.55 17.25 14.78
CA LYS A 474 10.33 16.01 14.04
C LYS A 474 10.09 16.33 12.56
N ARG A 475 11.09 16.10 11.73
CA ARG A 475 11.10 16.52 10.34
C ARG A 475 11.45 15.38 9.39
N ALA A 476 10.91 15.45 8.16
CA ALA A 476 11.27 14.52 7.10
C ALA A 476 11.32 15.20 5.73
N VAL A 477 12.16 14.66 4.83
CA VAL A 477 12.22 15.00 3.41
C VAL A 477 12.02 13.71 2.64
N TRP A 478 10.98 13.65 1.81
CA TRP A 478 10.61 12.46 1.04
C TRP A 478 10.79 12.66 -0.45
N LEU A 479 11.46 11.73 -1.11
CA LEU A 479 11.57 11.63 -2.56
C LEU A 479 10.62 10.54 -3.07
N GLY A 480 9.66 10.93 -3.92
CA GLY A 480 8.67 10.00 -4.46
C GLY A 480 8.98 9.49 -5.87
N ALA A 481 8.02 8.80 -6.46
CA ALA A 481 8.18 8.13 -7.75
C ALA A 481 8.46 9.11 -8.91
N LEU A 482 7.85 10.30 -8.91
CA LEU A 482 8.10 11.33 -9.92
C LEU A 482 9.54 11.86 -9.85
N ALA A 483 10.09 12.02 -8.63
CA ALA A 483 11.50 12.39 -8.46
C ALA A 483 12.41 11.26 -8.93
N ARG A 484 12.12 10.00 -8.59
CA ARG A 484 12.94 8.83 -8.99
C ARG A 484 12.94 8.58 -10.49
N ARG A 485 11.89 8.98 -11.18
CA ARG A 485 11.78 8.91 -12.66
C ARG A 485 12.36 10.14 -13.37
N HIS A 486 12.83 11.13 -12.60
CA HIS A 486 13.42 12.34 -13.15
C HIS A 486 14.79 12.06 -13.77
N PRO A 487 15.13 12.61 -14.97
CA PRO A 487 16.43 12.41 -15.61
C PRO A 487 17.65 12.98 -14.83
N GLN A 488 17.40 13.83 -13.83
CA GLN A 488 18.40 14.38 -12.92
C GLN A 488 18.12 13.97 -11.47
N TYR A 489 17.67 12.72 -11.26
CA TYR A 489 17.32 12.22 -9.93
C TYR A 489 18.51 12.29 -8.96
N ALA A 490 19.71 11.99 -9.41
CA ALA A 490 20.91 12.04 -8.58
C ALA A 490 21.16 13.46 -8.02
N ASP A 491 20.89 14.49 -8.80
CA ASP A 491 21.03 15.89 -8.36
C ASP A 491 19.90 16.26 -7.37
N LEU A 492 18.65 15.87 -7.66
CA LEU A 492 17.53 16.05 -6.73
C LEU A 492 17.78 15.37 -5.39
N ARG A 493 18.33 14.14 -5.40
CA ARG A 493 18.64 13.38 -4.19
C ARG A 493 19.79 14.04 -3.39
N ALA A 494 20.83 14.53 -4.05
CA ALA A 494 21.92 15.25 -3.40
C ALA A 494 21.44 16.53 -2.70
N LEU A 495 20.59 17.31 -3.37
CA LEU A 495 19.99 18.52 -2.79
C LEU A 495 19.02 18.18 -1.64
N ALA A 496 18.19 17.17 -1.79
CA ALA A 496 17.28 16.70 -0.74
C ALA A 496 18.05 16.21 0.49
N GLY A 497 19.16 15.48 0.30
CA GLY A 497 20.07 15.04 1.36
C GLY A 497 20.72 16.22 2.10
N ALA A 498 21.15 17.23 1.38
CA ALA A 498 21.69 18.45 1.97
C ALA A 498 20.64 19.22 2.79
N ILE A 499 19.41 19.33 2.27
CA ILE A 499 18.26 19.91 2.98
C ILE A 499 17.98 19.13 4.27
N ALA A 500 17.93 17.80 4.18
CA ALA A 500 17.70 16.93 5.33
C ALA A 500 18.79 17.11 6.39
N GLY A 501 20.06 17.11 5.99
CA GLY A 501 21.19 17.33 6.89
C GLY A 501 21.15 18.68 7.60
N LEU A 502 20.88 19.77 6.87
CA LEU A 502 20.80 21.13 7.46
C LEU A 502 19.58 21.33 8.36
N SER A 503 18.46 20.70 8.04
CA SER A 503 17.23 20.81 8.80
C SER A 503 17.12 19.83 9.96
N GLY A 504 18.02 18.85 10.06
CA GLY A 504 17.90 17.72 10.99
C GLY A 504 16.71 16.79 10.67
N ALA A 505 16.27 16.78 9.41
CA ALA A 505 15.19 15.92 8.93
C ALA A 505 15.73 14.52 8.56
N THR A 506 14.86 13.51 8.64
CA THR A 506 15.15 12.21 8.01
C THR A 506 14.93 12.31 6.51
N LEU A 507 15.83 11.70 5.71
CA LEU A 507 15.64 11.54 4.27
C LEU A 507 14.96 10.19 4.00
N ALA A 508 13.91 10.18 3.19
CA ALA A 508 13.23 8.98 2.75
C ALA A 508 13.14 8.88 1.23
N GLU A 509 13.18 7.64 0.74
CA GLU A 509 12.94 7.30 -0.66
C GLU A 509 11.73 6.36 -0.76
N LEU A 510 10.64 6.84 -1.38
CA LEU A 510 9.44 6.05 -1.64
C LEU A 510 9.65 5.25 -2.92
N ALA A 511 10.22 4.06 -2.78
CA ALA A 511 10.45 3.18 -3.92
C ALA A 511 9.16 2.50 -4.37
N GLU A 512 9.03 2.26 -5.67
CA GLU A 512 7.87 1.61 -6.28
C GLU A 512 7.89 0.09 -6.06
N GLY A 513 6.70 -0.48 -5.90
CA GLY A 513 6.46 -1.90 -5.67
C GLY A 513 6.52 -2.30 -4.20
N GLY A 514 5.85 -3.40 -3.86
CA GLY A 514 5.69 -3.85 -2.49
C GLY A 514 6.97 -4.37 -1.81
N ASN A 515 8.02 -4.64 -2.60
CA ASN A 515 9.24 -5.28 -2.11
C ASN A 515 10.53 -4.68 -2.69
N ALA A 516 10.53 -3.40 -3.05
CA ALA A 516 11.74 -2.74 -3.54
C ALA A 516 12.89 -2.82 -2.51
N ALA A 517 12.62 -2.69 -1.21
CA ALA A 517 13.62 -2.85 -0.17
C ALA A 517 14.21 -4.28 -0.15
N GLY A 518 13.35 -5.31 -0.25
CA GLY A 518 13.78 -6.70 -0.37
C GLY A 518 14.61 -6.95 -1.63
N ALA A 519 14.30 -6.28 -2.74
CA ALA A 519 15.07 -6.40 -3.99
C ALA A 519 16.51 -5.87 -3.84
N TYR A 520 16.70 -4.76 -3.13
CA TYR A 520 18.05 -4.27 -2.79
C TYR A 520 18.79 -5.24 -1.87
N LEU A 521 18.13 -5.74 -0.82
CA LEU A 521 18.72 -6.71 0.12
C LEU A 521 19.10 -8.03 -0.58
N ALA A 522 18.27 -8.46 -1.52
CA ALA A 522 18.52 -9.64 -2.34
C ALA A 522 19.63 -9.45 -3.39
N GLY A 523 20.15 -8.23 -3.56
CA GLY A 523 21.15 -7.90 -4.57
C GLY A 523 20.59 -7.87 -6.00
N CYS A 524 19.27 -7.66 -6.16
CA CYS A 524 18.63 -7.49 -7.47
C CYS A 524 18.84 -6.07 -8.01
N VAL A 525 20.10 -5.63 -7.94
CA VAL A 525 20.65 -4.36 -8.44
C VAL A 525 22.04 -4.60 -9.02
N PRO A 526 22.47 -3.89 -10.07
CA PRO A 526 23.71 -4.22 -10.79
C PRO A 526 25.00 -3.89 -10.04
N HIS A 527 24.96 -3.04 -9.02
CA HIS A 527 26.13 -2.49 -8.33
C HIS A 527 26.45 -3.15 -6.98
N ARG A 528 25.56 -4.03 -6.48
CA ARG A 528 25.72 -4.70 -5.19
C ARG A 528 25.27 -6.16 -5.24
N GLU A 529 25.93 -7.00 -4.46
CA GLU A 529 25.48 -8.36 -4.15
C GLU A 529 24.41 -8.36 -3.06
N ALA A 530 23.86 -9.55 -2.77
CA ALA A 530 22.96 -9.75 -1.63
C ALA A 530 23.64 -9.25 -0.32
N GLY A 531 22.83 -8.68 0.57
CA GLY A 531 23.33 -8.05 1.80
C GLY A 531 24.03 -6.71 1.57
N GLY A 532 24.01 -6.17 0.34
CA GLY A 532 24.52 -4.84 0.03
C GLY A 532 26.01 -4.75 -0.23
N LYS A 533 26.74 -5.88 -0.34
CA LYS A 533 28.18 -5.87 -0.63
C LYS A 533 28.44 -5.26 -2.00
N VAL A 534 29.32 -4.24 -2.04
CA VAL A 534 29.63 -3.50 -3.27
C VAL A 534 30.43 -4.38 -4.24
N LEU A 535 30.06 -4.35 -5.52
CA LEU A 535 30.76 -5.05 -6.59
C LEU A 535 31.90 -4.19 -7.13
N ALA A 536 33.06 -4.81 -7.36
CA ALA A 536 34.22 -4.15 -7.98
C ALA A 536 33.93 -3.76 -9.46
N ALA A 537 33.13 -4.55 -10.16
CA ALA A 537 32.70 -4.30 -11.53
C ALA A 537 31.17 -4.39 -11.59
N PRO A 538 30.44 -3.27 -11.48
CA PRO A 538 28.99 -3.25 -11.59
C PRO A 538 28.51 -3.71 -12.96
N GLY A 539 27.34 -4.38 -13.00
CA GLY A 539 26.64 -4.68 -14.23
C GLY A 539 25.91 -3.47 -14.81
N LYS A 540 25.18 -3.69 -15.89
CA LYS A 540 24.30 -2.70 -16.51
C LYS A 540 23.02 -2.51 -15.70
N THR A 541 22.60 -1.27 -15.51
CA THR A 541 21.25 -0.95 -15.01
C THR A 541 20.20 -1.30 -16.06
N ALA A 542 18.90 -1.36 -15.66
CA ALA A 542 17.80 -1.61 -16.59
C ALA A 542 17.85 -0.63 -17.78
N ALA A 543 18.04 0.66 -17.55
CA ALA A 543 18.15 1.66 -18.60
C ALA A 543 19.34 1.38 -19.55
N GLN A 544 20.50 1.00 -19.02
CA GLN A 544 21.66 0.64 -19.83
C GLN A 544 21.48 -0.66 -20.64
N MET A 545 20.74 -1.63 -20.08
CA MET A 545 20.37 -2.86 -20.79
C MET A 545 19.47 -2.58 -21.99
N PHE A 546 18.62 -1.54 -21.92
CA PHE A 546 17.78 -1.11 -23.03
C PHE A 546 18.54 -0.27 -24.06
N GLN A 547 19.42 0.63 -23.61
CA GLN A 547 20.24 1.48 -24.49
C GLN A 547 21.33 0.68 -25.24
N THR A 548 21.88 -0.33 -24.59
CA THR A 548 22.89 -1.22 -25.17
C THR A 548 22.38 -2.68 -25.01
N PRO A 549 21.53 -3.15 -25.95
CA PRO A 549 20.84 -4.42 -25.83
C PRO A 549 21.79 -5.61 -25.59
N LEU A 550 21.29 -6.56 -24.84
CA LEU A 550 21.94 -7.83 -24.57
C LEU A 550 21.33 -8.93 -25.48
N LYS A 551 22.01 -10.07 -25.58
CA LYS A 551 21.52 -11.18 -26.41
C LYS A 551 20.42 -12.00 -25.74
N ALA A 552 20.41 -12.06 -24.42
CA ALA A 552 19.41 -12.82 -23.66
C ALA A 552 18.86 -12.03 -22.48
N TYR A 553 17.58 -12.28 -22.17
CA TYR A 553 16.90 -11.68 -21.02
C TYR A 553 16.06 -12.70 -20.26
N ILE A 554 16.04 -12.56 -18.93
CA ILE A 554 15.01 -13.13 -18.05
C ILE A 554 14.11 -11.99 -17.60
N LEU A 555 12.80 -12.09 -17.85
CA LEU A 555 11.77 -11.22 -17.34
C LEU A 555 11.06 -11.96 -16.19
N PHE A 556 11.19 -11.49 -14.96
CA PHE A 556 10.74 -12.22 -13.78
C PHE A 556 9.64 -11.50 -13.00
N GLY A 557 8.63 -12.25 -12.53
CA GLY A 557 7.63 -11.75 -11.59
C GLY A 557 6.51 -10.92 -12.22
N GLY A 558 6.20 -11.14 -13.50
CA GLY A 558 5.13 -10.42 -14.19
C GLY A 558 5.57 -9.09 -14.79
N VAL A 559 6.84 -8.95 -15.15
CA VAL A 559 7.34 -7.79 -15.89
C VAL A 559 6.67 -7.69 -17.24
N GLU A 560 6.04 -6.57 -17.51
CA GLU A 560 5.41 -6.18 -18.78
C GLU A 560 6.16 -4.94 -19.31
N PRO A 561 7.10 -5.11 -20.25
CA PRO A 561 8.07 -4.06 -20.61
C PRO A 561 7.43 -2.73 -21.03
N GLU A 562 6.30 -2.77 -21.73
CA GLU A 562 5.56 -1.57 -22.14
C GLU A 562 5.05 -0.75 -20.94
N ALA A 563 4.43 -1.44 -19.99
CA ALA A 563 3.82 -0.81 -18.82
C ALA A 563 4.82 -0.53 -17.70
N ASP A 564 5.88 -1.36 -17.58
CA ASP A 564 6.82 -1.28 -16.45
C ASP A 564 8.08 -0.48 -16.77
N ALA A 565 8.60 -0.49 -18.01
CA ALA A 565 9.76 0.29 -18.37
C ALA A 565 9.41 1.69 -18.89
N LEU A 566 8.21 1.88 -19.46
CA LEU A 566 7.74 3.15 -20.05
C LEU A 566 8.76 3.73 -21.05
N SER A 567 9.40 2.87 -21.86
CA SER A 567 10.49 3.22 -22.77
C SER A 567 10.37 2.44 -24.08
N PRO A 568 10.36 3.12 -25.23
CA PRO A 568 10.40 2.47 -26.53
C PRO A 568 11.66 1.62 -26.72
N GLU A 569 12.79 2.06 -26.16
CA GLU A 569 14.08 1.35 -26.24
C GLU A 569 13.99 -0.03 -25.56
N ALA A 570 13.19 -0.15 -24.48
CA ALA A 570 12.99 -1.43 -23.81
C ALA A 570 12.31 -2.46 -24.75
N GLN A 571 11.30 -2.04 -25.50
CA GLN A 571 10.61 -2.89 -26.45
C GLN A 571 11.55 -3.31 -27.61
N GLN A 572 12.31 -2.37 -28.15
CA GLN A 572 13.27 -2.60 -29.23
C GLN A 572 14.38 -3.56 -28.79
N ALA A 573 14.94 -3.35 -27.59
CA ALA A 573 15.99 -4.19 -27.04
C ALA A 573 15.54 -5.65 -26.84
N LEU A 574 14.34 -5.84 -26.31
CA LEU A 574 13.78 -7.18 -26.08
C LEU A 574 13.34 -7.89 -27.35
N ALA A 575 12.82 -7.14 -28.34
CA ALA A 575 12.46 -7.69 -29.64
C ALA A 575 13.68 -8.13 -30.47
N ALA A 576 14.83 -7.47 -30.28
CA ALA A 576 16.09 -7.80 -30.96
C ALA A 576 16.88 -8.92 -30.25
N ALA A 577 16.48 -9.38 -29.07
CA ALA A 577 17.18 -10.40 -28.31
C ALA A 577 17.08 -11.79 -28.96
N GLU A 578 18.16 -12.56 -28.89
CA GLU A 578 18.20 -13.94 -29.37
C GLU A 578 17.42 -14.90 -28.45
N LEU A 579 17.31 -14.54 -27.15
CA LEU A 579 16.55 -15.31 -26.17
C LEU A 579 15.85 -14.38 -25.16
N VAL A 580 14.55 -14.55 -24.99
CA VAL A 580 13.78 -13.92 -23.88
C VAL A 580 12.99 -15.02 -23.17
N ILE A 581 13.28 -15.23 -21.91
CA ILE A 581 12.55 -16.13 -21.02
C ILE A 581 11.66 -15.30 -20.12
N ALA A 582 10.33 -15.46 -20.22
CA ALA A 582 9.38 -14.80 -19.36
C ALA A 582 8.91 -15.77 -18.26
N VAL A 583 9.29 -15.49 -17.01
CA VAL A 583 8.83 -16.20 -15.81
C VAL A 583 7.74 -15.35 -15.18
N THR A 584 6.49 -15.63 -15.54
CA THR A 584 5.38 -14.70 -15.36
C THR A 584 4.05 -15.39 -15.06
N PRO A 585 3.15 -14.74 -14.28
CA PRO A 585 1.79 -15.23 -14.12
C PRO A 585 0.87 -14.99 -15.34
N TYR A 586 1.24 -14.07 -16.25
CA TYR A 586 0.37 -13.61 -17.33
C TYR A 586 1.06 -13.65 -18.69
N LEU A 587 0.29 -13.89 -19.73
CA LEU A 587 0.78 -13.88 -21.12
C LEU A 587 0.07 -12.79 -21.92
N THR A 588 0.69 -11.61 -22.01
CA THR A 588 0.21 -10.48 -22.82
C THR A 588 0.53 -10.68 -24.29
N GLU A 589 -0.19 -9.97 -25.17
CA GLU A 589 0.11 -9.96 -26.61
C GLU A 589 1.52 -9.46 -26.91
N GLN A 590 2.01 -8.49 -26.11
CA GLN A 590 3.38 -8.02 -26.23
C GLN A 590 4.40 -9.10 -25.85
N LEU A 591 4.20 -9.81 -24.73
CA LEU A 591 5.09 -10.91 -24.36
C LEU A 591 5.11 -12.01 -25.41
N LYS A 592 3.97 -12.31 -26.07
CA LYS A 592 3.94 -13.24 -27.19
C LYS A 592 4.82 -12.83 -28.37
N GLN A 593 5.01 -11.53 -28.58
CA GLN A 593 5.86 -11.05 -29.68
C GLN A 593 7.36 -11.15 -29.36
N ILE A 594 7.75 -10.94 -28.11
CA ILE A 594 9.17 -10.84 -27.72
C ILE A 594 9.71 -12.10 -27.05
N ALA A 595 8.91 -12.85 -26.29
CA ALA A 595 9.38 -14.01 -25.55
C ALA A 595 9.60 -15.25 -26.47
N HIS A 596 10.50 -16.13 -26.03
CA HIS A 596 10.83 -17.41 -26.68
C HIS A 596 10.38 -18.58 -25.80
N VAL A 597 10.50 -18.45 -24.48
CA VAL A 597 10.05 -19.42 -23.49
C VAL A 597 9.23 -18.68 -22.44
N VAL A 598 8.07 -19.23 -22.06
CA VAL A 598 7.23 -18.66 -21.01
C VAL A 598 6.97 -19.73 -19.96
N LEU A 599 7.36 -19.42 -18.72
CA LEU A 599 7.24 -20.31 -17.57
C LEU A 599 6.20 -19.75 -16.59
N PRO A 600 5.10 -20.48 -16.33
CA PRO A 600 4.00 -20.00 -15.51
C PRO A 600 4.36 -20.00 -14.02
N ILE A 601 4.21 -18.84 -13.36
CA ILE A 601 4.37 -18.73 -11.91
C ILE A 601 3.08 -18.26 -11.24
N GLY A 602 3.02 -18.50 -9.92
CA GLY A 602 1.94 -18.00 -9.07
C GLY A 602 2.01 -16.48 -8.88
N THR A 603 0.87 -15.88 -8.55
CA THR A 603 0.76 -14.51 -8.05
C THR A 603 1.10 -14.46 -6.55
N PHE A 604 1.06 -13.27 -5.95
CA PHE A 604 1.33 -13.06 -4.51
C PHE A 604 0.47 -13.94 -3.59
N ALA A 605 -0.73 -14.31 -4.00
CA ALA A 605 -1.62 -15.16 -3.22
C ALA A 605 -1.33 -16.67 -3.36
N GLU A 606 -0.56 -17.07 -4.36
CA GLU A 606 -0.28 -18.46 -4.73
C GLU A 606 1.16 -18.89 -4.41
N THR A 607 1.95 -18.00 -3.81
CA THR A 607 3.35 -18.26 -3.41
C THR A 607 3.54 -17.97 -1.92
N SER A 608 4.52 -18.62 -1.30
CA SER A 608 5.04 -18.26 0.02
C SER A 608 6.28 -17.40 -0.16
N GLY A 609 6.46 -16.43 0.70
CA GLY A 609 7.64 -15.58 0.65
C GLY A 609 7.62 -14.46 1.67
N THR A 610 8.49 -13.48 1.47
CA THR A 610 8.69 -12.35 2.38
C THR A 610 8.74 -11.05 1.58
N TYR A 611 8.07 -10.01 2.07
CA TYR A 611 8.29 -8.64 1.64
C TYR A 611 9.02 -7.85 2.72
N VAL A 612 9.87 -6.91 2.32
CA VAL A 612 10.54 -5.97 3.21
C VAL A 612 9.98 -4.59 2.95
N ASN A 613 9.36 -4.01 3.96
CA ASN A 613 8.72 -2.70 3.82
C ASN A 613 9.74 -1.53 3.94
N LEU A 614 9.24 -0.30 3.79
CA LEU A 614 10.06 0.92 3.89
C LEU A 614 10.62 1.22 5.29
N GLU A 615 10.24 0.46 6.33
CA GLU A 615 10.91 0.47 7.64
C GLU A 615 12.08 -0.53 7.71
N GLY A 616 12.22 -1.40 6.72
CA GLY A 616 13.11 -2.55 6.76
C GLY A 616 12.56 -3.77 7.50
N LEU A 617 11.24 -3.78 7.77
CA LEU A 617 10.59 -4.89 8.45
C LEU A 617 10.31 -6.04 7.47
N TRP A 618 10.82 -7.23 7.80
CA TRP A 618 10.60 -8.46 7.04
C TRP A 618 9.25 -9.07 7.40
N GLN A 619 8.35 -9.14 6.46
CA GLN A 619 6.98 -9.62 6.63
C GLN A 619 6.76 -10.88 5.79
N SER A 620 6.82 -12.05 6.44
CA SER A 620 6.63 -13.34 5.76
C SER A 620 5.16 -13.75 5.72
N PHE A 621 4.78 -14.44 4.65
CA PHE A 621 3.44 -14.98 4.43
C PHE A 621 3.52 -16.34 3.71
N THR A 622 2.47 -17.13 3.83
CA THR A 622 2.32 -18.42 3.14
C THR A 622 1.31 -18.30 2.02
N ALA A 623 1.41 -19.18 1.03
CA ALA A 623 0.43 -19.24 -0.04
C ALA A 623 -0.99 -19.41 0.52
N ALA A 624 -1.89 -18.53 0.14
CA ALA A 624 -3.30 -18.56 0.52
C ALA A 624 -4.14 -19.38 -0.48
N ALA A 625 -3.89 -19.19 -1.77
CA ALA A 625 -4.64 -19.83 -2.86
C ALA A 625 -3.85 -20.98 -3.49
N ARG A 626 -4.56 -21.88 -4.16
CA ARG A 626 -3.93 -22.90 -5.00
C ARG A 626 -3.39 -22.27 -6.27
N SER A 627 -2.26 -22.80 -6.74
CA SER A 627 -1.67 -22.41 -8.03
C SER A 627 -2.66 -22.60 -9.18
N PHE A 628 -2.67 -21.67 -10.10
CA PHE A 628 -3.52 -21.70 -11.31
C PHE A 628 -2.93 -22.68 -12.33
N GLY A 629 -3.72 -23.67 -12.77
CA GLY A 629 -3.24 -24.66 -13.75
C GLY A 629 -1.99 -25.40 -13.26
N GLU A 630 -0.97 -25.45 -14.09
CA GLU A 630 0.35 -26.04 -13.80
C GLU A 630 1.36 -25.02 -13.28
N SER A 631 0.95 -23.77 -12.98
CA SER A 631 1.86 -22.75 -12.45
C SER A 631 2.53 -23.20 -11.15
N ARG A 632 3.73 -22.71 -10.91
CA ARG A 632 4.55 -23.05 -9.74
C ARG A 632 4.91 -21.76 -8.97
N PRO A 633 5.16 -21.83 -7.67
CA PRO A 633 5.80 -20.72 -6.96
C PRO A 633 7.10 -20.31 -7.67
N GLY A 634 7.32 -19.02 -7.88
CA GLY A 634 8.46 -18.53 -8.66
C GLY A 634 9.81 -18.96 -8.08
N TRP A 635 9.95 -19.01 -6.75
CA TRP A 635 11.16 -19.50 -6.10
C TRP A 635 11.47 -20.97 -6.44
N LYS A 636 10.45 -21.82 -6.62
CA LYS A 636 10.65 -23.23 -7.03
C LYS A 636 11.13 -23.33 -8.47
N VAL A 637 10.60 -22.48 -9.35
CA VAL A 637 11.05 -22.43 -10.76
C VAL A 637 12.53 -22.02 -10.83
N LEU A 638 12.91 -20.96 -10.12
CA LEU A 638 14.31 -20.49 -10.06
C LEU A 638 15.24 -21.52 -9.42
N ARG A 639 14.78 -22.20 -8.37
CA ARG A 639 15.52 -23.27 -7.73
C ARG A 639 15.84 -24.40 -8.72
N VAL A 640 14.82 -24.88 -9.45
CA VAL A 640 15.00 -25.96 -10.43
C VAL A 640 15.92 -25.51 -11.57
N LEU A 641 15.73 -24.31 -12.13
CA LEU A 641 16.63 -23.76 -13.15
C LEU A 641 18.08 -23.72 -12.67
N GLY A 642 18.32 -23.28 -11.42
CA GLY A 642 19.67 -23.26 -10.85
C GLY A 642 20.30 -24.65 -10.72
N THR A 643 19.51 -25.64 -10.29
CA THR A 643 19.96 -27.04 -10.20
C THR A 643 20.28 -27.63 -11.59
N GLU A 644 19.40 -27.45 -12.57
CA GLU A 644 19.61 -27.94 -13.95
C GLU A 644 20.79 -27.26 -14.66
N LEU A 645 21.07 -25.99 -14.29
CA LEU A 645 22.26 -25.27 -14.76
C LEU A 645 23.54 -25.76 -14.10
N GLY A 646 23.48 -26.56 -13.05
CA GLY A 646 24.60 -27.03 -12.25
C GLY A 646 25.20 -25.97 -11.32
N LEU A 647 24.39 -24.98 -10.90
CA LEU A 647 24.82 -23.95 -9.97
C LEU A 647 24.79 -24.46 -8.53
N GLU A 648 25.78 -24.07 -7.73
CA GLU A 648 25.88 -24.49 -6.33
C GLU A 648 24.77 -23.90 -5.45
N ARG A 649 24.35 -24.63 -4.43
CA ARG A 649 23.40 -24.21 -3.39
C ARG A 649 22.03 -23.79 -3.94
N PHE A 650 21.43 -24.63 -4.73
CA PHE A 650 20.04 -24.50 -5.20
C PHE A 650 19.12 -25.62 -4.68
N GLU A 651 19.55 -26.40 -3.67
CA GLU A 651 18.83 -27.56 -3.14
C GLU A 651 17.83 -27.18 -2.02
N TYR A 652 17.31 -25.95 -2.00
CA TYR A 652 16.35 -25.50 -0.99
C TYR A 652 15.05 -26.32 -1.00
N GLN A 653 14.56 -26.65 0.18
CA GLN A 653 13.31 -27.37 0.36
C GLN A 653 12.13 -26.43 0.60
N SER A 654 12.37 -25.22 1.12
CA SER A 654 11.32 -24.25 1.43
C SER A 654 11.78 -22.80 1.15
N SER A 655 10.81 -21.89 1.04
CA SER A 655 11.09 -20.46 0.94
C SER A 655 11.76 -19.90 2.20
N GLU A 656 11.45 -20.47 3.35
CA GLU A 656 12.03 -20.10 4.64
C GLU A 656 13.55 -20.33 4.68
N GLU A 657 14.02 -21.42 4.08
CA GLU A 657 15.47 -21.70 4.00
C GLU A 657 16.19 -20.62 3.18
N VAL A 658 15.58 -20.22 2.04
CA VAL A 658 16.10 -19.13 1.18
C VAL A 658 16.12 -17.81 1.95
N ARG A 659 15.02 -17.47 2.62
CA ARG A 659 14.92 -16.27 3.46
C ARG A 659 15.97 -16.25 4.55
N ASP A 660 16.13 -17.34 5.28
CA ASP A 660 17.01 -17.42 6.45
C ASP A 660 18.49 -17.38 6.05
N GLU A 661 18.83 -17.90 4.86
CA GLU A 661 20.17 -17.70 4.28
C GLU A 661 20.41 -16.22 3.97
N LEU A 662 19.47 -15.56 3.29
CA LEU A 662 19.62 -14.13 2.95
C LEU A 662 19.68 -13.26 4.22
N ARG A 663 18.87 -13.57 5.24
CA ARG A 663 18.93 -12.85 6.53
C ARG A 663 20.30 -12.93 7.18
N ARG A 664 20.96 -14.09 7.15
CA ARG A 664 22.33 -14.23 7.66
C ARG A 664 23.31 -13.37 6.88
N ILE A 665 23.23 -13.37 5.56
CA ILE A 665 24.05 -12.52 4.70
C ILE A 665 23.84 -11.03 5.02
N CYS A 666 22.61 -10.60 5.20
CA CYS A 666 22.29 -9.20 5.53
C CYS A 666 22.77 -8.79 6.93
N ALA A 667 22.94 -9.73 7.87
CA ALA A 667 23.44 -9.44 9.21
C ALA A 667 24.97 -9.27 9.28
N GLU A 668 25.70 -9.79 8.30
CA GLU A 668 27.17 -9.81 8.28
C GLU A 668 27.83 -8.51 7.77
N GLY A 669 27.11 -7.65 7.09
CA GLY A 669 27.67 -6.43 6.54
C GLY A 669 26.65 -5.44 6.06
N LEU A 670 26.45 -4.36 6.81
CA LEU A 670 25.61 -3.24 6.40
C LEU A 670 26.46 -2.18 5.72
N PRO A 671 26.16 -1.80 4.45
CA PRO A 671 26.75 -0.61 3.88
C PRO A 671 26.27 0.62 4.66
N PRO A 672 27.06 1.69 4.73
CA PRO A 672 26.69 2.92 5.39
C PRO A 672 25.38 3.46 4.80
N ALA A 673 24.68 4.28 5.57
CA ALA A 673 23.54 5.06 5.06
C ALA A 673 24.00 5.89 3.85
N TRP A 674 23.05 6.22 2.97
CA TRP A 674 23.32 7.06 1.80
C TRP A 674 24.13 8.31 2.19
N SER A 675 25.27 8.53 1.53
CA SER A 675 26.23 9.58 1.89
C SER A 675 25.99 10.91 1.19
N GLY A 676 25.23 10.94 0.12
CA GLY A 676 24.70 12.14 -0.54
C GLY A 676 25.67 13.19 -1.07
N ALA A 677 26.94 12.93 -1.10
CA ALA A 677 27.98 13.90 -1.43
C ALA A 677 28.33 13.91 -2.94
N ARG A 678 27.32 14.21 -3.79
CA ARG A 678 27.55 14.42 -5.22
C ARG A 678 27.74 15.92 -5.50
N LEU A 679 28.78 16.29 -6.29
CA LEU A 679 28.88 17.64 -6.80
C LEU A 679 27.76 17.94 -7.79
N VAL A 680 26.87 18.85 -7.42
CA VAL A 680 25.79 19.36 -8.28
C VAL A 680 26.28 20.68 -8.89
N THR A 681 26.48 20.66 -10.19
CA THR A 681 26.82 21.87 -10.98
C THR A 681 25.55 22.45 -11.58
N ALA A 682 25.45 23.77 -11.65
CA ALA A 682 24.39 24.44 -12.39
C ALA A 682 24.44 23.99 -13.86
N THR A 683 23.56 23.12 -14.28
CA THR A 683 23.34 22.91 -15.71
C THR A 683 22.68 24.17 -16.24
N ALA A 684 23.36 24.86 -17.17
CA ALA A 684 22.72 25.88 -18.01
C ALA A 684 21.43 25.27 -18.52
N GLY A 685 20.31 25.97 -18.30
CA GLY A 685 18.98 25.45 -18.48
C GLY A 685 18.87 24.57 -19.72
N ALA A 686 18.59 23.31 -19.50
CA ALA A 686 18.26 22.39 -20.57
C ALA A 686 16.91 22.85 -21.13
N GLY A 687 16.96 23.77 -22.07
CA GLY A 687 15.82 24.26 -22.84
C GLY A 687 15.31 23.20 -23.81
N GLY A 688 15.19 21.95 -23.35
CA GLY A 688 14.72 20.85 -24.16
C GLY A 688 14.26 19.71 -23.26
N GLY A 689 12.94 19.55 -23.15
CA GLY A 689 12.31 18.25 -22.99
C GLY A 689 12.61 17.41 -21.74
N VAL A 690 12.95 18.00 -20.57
CA VAL A 690 12.99 17.22 -19.32
C VAL A 690 11.54 16.87 -18.94
N SER A 691 11.25 15.59 -18.84
CA SER A 691 9.93 15.11 -18.49
C SER A 691 9.98 14.01 -17.44
N THR A 692 8.91 13.89 -16.66
CA THR A 692 8.67 12.78 -15.74
C THR A 692 7.27 12.23 -15.96
N VAL A 693 7.06 10.95 -15.60
CA VAL A 693 5.79 10.25 -15.86
C VAL A 693 5.12 9.91 -14.54
N ASP A 694 3.85 10.29 -14.39
CA ASP A 694 2.97 9.85 -13.30
C ASP A 694 2.18 8.62 -13.76
N VAL A 695 2.35 7.49 -13.08
CA VAL A 695 1.65 6.24 -13.38
C VAL A 695 0.40 6.16 -12.50
N PRO A 696 -0.79 5.96 -13.08
CA PRO A 696 -2.02 5.78 -12.31
C PRO A 696 -1.93 4.64 -11.30
N MET A 697 -2.57 4.79 -10.15
CA MET A 697 -2.49 3.85 -9.02
C MET A 697 -2.88 2.42 -9.42
N TYR A 698 -3.80 2.25 -10.36
CA TYR A 698 -4.27 0.94 -10.82
C TYR A 698 -3.53 0.42 -12.06
N GLN A 699 -2.38 1.03 -12.39
CA GLN A 699 -1.50 0.59 -13.47
C GLN A 699 -0.07 0.27 -12.98
N VAL A 700 0.16 0.26 -11.66
CA VAL A 700 1.51 0.14 -11.08
C VAL A 700 2.13 -1.24 -11.27
N ASP A 701 1.35 -2.31 -11.27
CA ASP A 701 1.82 -3.70 -11.41
C ASP A 701 0.84 -4.58 -12.20
N ALA A 702 1.32 -5.77 -12.59
CA ALA A 702 0.59 -6.69 -13.45
C ALA A 702 -0.73 -7.20 -12.84
N VAL A 703 -0.82 -7.37 -11.52
CA VAL A 703 -2.03 -7.89 -10.86
C VAL A 703 -3.12 -6.81 -10.84
N VAL A 704 -2.75 -5.60 -10.41
CA VAL A 704 -3.68 -4.46 -10.31
C VAL A 704 -4.24 -4.07 -11.68
N ARG A 705 -3.42 -4.09 -12.73
CA ARG A 705 -3.86 -3.82 -14.11
C ARG A 705 -5.00 -4.71 -14.59
N ARG A 706 -5.17 -5.88 -13.97
CA ARG A 706 -6.14 -6.92 -14.32
C ARG A 706 -7.36 -6.99 -13.42
N ALA A 707 -7.55 -6.04 -12.52
CA ALA A 707 -8.71 -5.98 -11.65
C ALA A 707 -9.86 -5.19 -12.32
N PRO A 708 -10.90 -5.86 -12.88
CA PRO A 708 -11.93 -5.17 -13.69
C PRO A 708 -12.71 -4.11 -12.92
N SER A 709 -12.93 -4.28 -11.63
CA SER A 709 -13.63 -3.30 -10.81
C SER A 709 -12.81 -2.02 -10.65
N LEU A 710 -11.49 -2.14 -10.42
CA LEU A 710 -10.58 -1.01 -10.31
C LEU A 710 -10.44 -0.26 -11.64
N GLN A 711 -10.34 -1.00 -12.76
CA GLN A 711 -10.21 -0.40 -14.10
C GLN A 711 -11.47 0.38 -14.53
N ARG A 712 -12.63 0.16 -13.90
CA ARG A 712 -13.88 0.90 -14.15
C ARG A 712 -14.01 2.18 -13.32
N THR A 713 -13.14 2.43 -12.36
CA THR A 713 -13.10 3.69 -11.59
C THR A 713 -12.58 4.85 -12.43
N ALA A 714 -12.72 6.08 -11.95
CA ALA A 714 -12.14 7.25 -12.60
C ALA A 714 -10.60 7.14 -12.69
N GLU A 715 -9.96 6.70 -11.63
CA GLU A 715 -8.50 6.48 -11.58
C GLU A 715 -8.05 5.35 -12.54
N GLY A 716 -8.79 4.24 -12.61
CA GLY A 716 -8.47 3.12 -13.50
C GLY A 716 -8.54 3.47 -14.99
N ARG A 717 -9.39 4.42 -15.34
CA ARG A 717 -9.52 4.94 -16.72
C ARG A 717 -8.52 6.04 -17.06
N SER A 718 -7.73 6.52 -16.10
CA SER A 718 -6.72 7.54 -16.36
C SER A 718 -5.52 6.95 -17.08
N ALA A 719 -4.95 7.74 -18.00
CA ALA A 719 -3.68 7.41 -18.66
C ALA A 719 -2.49 7.90 -17.82
N PRO A 720 -1.29 7.34 -18.01
CA PRO A 720 -0.07 7.94 -17.48
C PRO A 720 0.07 9.40 -17.92
N ALA A 721 0.33 10.29 -16.98
CA ALA A 721 0.50 11.72 -17.29
C ALA A 721 2.01 12.03 -17.43
N ILE A 722 2.36 12.77 -18.47
CA ILE A 722 3.72 13.27 -18.72
C ILE A 722 3.75 14.76 -18.37
N TYR A 723 4.67 15.13 -17.51
CA TYR A 723 4.88 16.52 -17.09
C TYR A 723 6.16 17.10 -17.70
#